data_49700cb07fd575c637af0de69ca26e46
#
_entry.id   49700cb07fd575c637af0de69ca26e46
#
_cell.length_a   1.000
_cell.length_b   1.000
_cell.length_c   1.000
_cell.angle_alpha   90.00
_cell.angle_beta   90.00
_cell.angle_gamma   90.00
#
_symmetry.space_group_name_H-M   'P 1'
#
loop_
_entity.id
_entity.type
_entity.pdbx_description
1 polymer ?
#
loop_
_entity_poly.entity_id
_entity_poly.type
_entity_poly.pdbx_seq_one_letter_code
_entity_poly.pdbx_strand_id
1 'polypeptide(L)'
;LLRKQVVGKRLLVEEPTFTIRRDGSGRWNFLDRDNPLPTDDDEALQMMARIFRIREATIVNGTVVMIDEGRPDGPRTVTLQSVEAALEIYLDRGQADLHVAAAHNGAQGHSALSLSGTFKKAEQQTLVVDEGKRLVFPLQFDGLIEAANLSIRDAADFLGPRPVPESLHGRVNARSAIKIFPGVAGYDAVLSDLAGNMEQFAVTGKASLSGLLAPQPTFAVTFSSSPVQISELLDKIPTVWIHPQLASVMQDRQINGLVEVVSATVTGSYVEGPQLAVTGEFHVQKGQALLGESRVAAKDLDARVVIEAGRIRVTKLSGLYGTIHMTDSKGQLSFLEQGPWLELEISGTMAAGDLLQFLSTTVKSELLSRVLTSARDVEGMASPVFRLVGPPNAITFAGGEVNAQHVNLTSSYLPERLTGLQGRFILAEGETQCDQVTGHLGDLLVQVQGGITGGTGSIFRDFAVRISGDAAHMANLMPAKAVPPGTMEGMASTIVVITGASGAPHLRGEIVLTDSKVSLPGIMEKPAGAPVSVMFEGDVEQSKHMMLTRVEIAAPPLRLPIKGKIQLGDKFFIDASLATGTLSLSSVPEWIVKGGFEAGNLELSLEIKGRDRDWHSWKTTGWLALSNGLMVTKGTDGPIHDLYVRLLLTRDTAELKRLSFRLADSDLTMEGTVRNWATRPVMTAKLESNQMDIDLLIPKGQRAPIRDLLEWLAATSKVSATASIARGRYKHLKFGAMSARMTIQDGVLDLDRMSGQSTNGDIAGRIVVQLPRGEPAEAEIALRATGLLVEDMYRLAGSKGGGITGEARITGTVRGHGRNPHGIYPTLNGRVDLLLENGRIFKSEERAIWKIISILNLPAVLQGKVDLEKEGLPYNKITTTVIMRNGLFETENLIIDSPIVKITAAGNYDLPTDQVDMVWAVSPFGSYSQFLKTIPLFGRLFAGERKGFATAMFSVKGAIEDPEVTYLPMKSFATGLTGLAQLAVDVLKNTVMLPIDLVTPDENKAVSKDVIPQEPAPAVP
;
A
#
# COMPACT_ATOMS: atom_id res chain seq x y z
N LEU A 1 -22.80 -77.08 -88.47
CA LEU A 1 -22.32 -76.55 -89.78
C LEU A 1 -23.43 -75.90 -90.63
N LEU A 2 -24.68 -76.37 -90.63
CA LEU A 2 -25.80 -75.80 -91.41
C LEU A 2 -26.28 -74.41 -90.96
N ARG A 3 -25.87 -73.89 -89.74
CA ARG A 3 -26.29 -72.63 -89.23
C ARG A 3 -25.10 -71.63 -89.10
N LYS A 4 -23.89 -71.94 -89.61
CA LYS A 4 -22.65 -71.16 -89.50
C LYS A 4 -22.30 -70.74 -88.04
N GLN A 5 -22.64 -71.56 -87.09
CA GLN A 5 -22.32 -71.35 -85.69
C GLN A 5 -21.55 -72.54 -85.12
N VAL A 6 -20.45 -72.34 -84.50
CA VAL A 6 -19.75 -73.35 -83.73
C VAL A 6 -20.18 -73.17 -82.27
N VAL A 7 -20.85 -74.17 -81.71
CA VAL A 7 -21.29 -74.18 -80.35
C VAL A 7 -20.31 -75.04 -79.59
N GLY A 8 -19.30 -74.41 -78.99
CA GLY A 8 -18.39 -75.02 -78.00
C GLY A 8 -19.00 -74.85 -76.58
N LYS A 9 -19.35 -75.99 -75.93
CA LYS A 9 -19.85 -75.90 -74.55
C LYS A 9 -18.73 -75.54 -73.56
N ARG A 10 -17.56 -76.02 -73.88
CA ARG A 10 -16.37 -75.79 -72.95
C ARG A 10 -15.12 -75.59 -73.82
N LEU A 11 -14.28 -74.57 -73.40
CA LEU A 11 -12.94 -74.32 -73.89
C LEU A 11 -11.95 -74.61 -72.75
N LEU A 12 -11.04 -75.55 -72.99
CA LEU A 12 -9.94 -75.83 -72.07
C LEU A 12 -8.62 -75.38 -72.75
N VAL A 13 -7.86 -74.60 -72.02
CA VAL A 13 -6.53 -74.14 -72.49
C VAL A 13 -5.51 -74.59 -71.42
N GLU A 14 -4.62 -75.49 -71.82
CA GLU A 14 -3.58 -76.01 -70.90
C GLU A 14 -2.26 -75.28 -71.14
N GLU A 15 -1.56 -74.88 -70.05
CA GLU A 15 -0.24 -74.28 -70.04
C GLU A 15 -0.09 -73.13 -71.05
N PRO A 16 -1.04 -72.19 -71.20
CA PRO A 16 -0.83 -71.05 -72.06
C PRO A 16 0.11 -70.07 -71.46
N THR A 17 0.86 -69.31 -72.28
CA THR A 17 1.63 -68.15 -71.85
C THR A 17 1.01 -66.85 -72.44
N PHE A 18 0.54 -65.98 -71.57
CA PHE A 18 0.02 -64.66 -71.97
C PHE A 18 1.03 -63.57 -71.66
N THR A 19 1.40 -62.74 -72.65
CA THR A 19 2.30 -61.59 -72.41
C THR A 19 1.47 -60.31 -72.50
N ILE A 20 1.29 -59.62 -71.37
CA ILE A 20 0.67 -58.31 -71.25
C ILE A 20 1.80 -57.32 -71.26
N ARG A 21 1.89 -56.50 -72.29
CA ARG A 21 2.99 -55.49 -72.42
C ARG A 21 2.44 -54.10 -72.54
N ARG A 22 2.99 -53.19 -71.77
CA ARG A 22 2.81 -51.76 -71.94
C ARG A 22 4.10 -51.17 -72.51
N ASP A 23 3.99 -50.50 -73.64
CA ASP A 23 5.15 -49.90 -74.33
C ASP A 23 5.63 -48.59 -73.69
N GLY A 24 6.75 -48.07 -74.17
CA GLY A 24 7.33 -46.78 -73.69
C GLY A 24 6.43 -45.58 -73.95
N SER A 25 5.37 -45.70 -74.79
CA SER A 25 4.35 -44.66 -74.99
C SER A 25 3.13 -44.84 -74.05
N GLY A 26 3.16 -45.82 -73.17
CA GLY A 26 2.08 -46.12 -72.22
C GLY A 26 0.91 -46.95 -72.86
N ARG A 27 1.08 -47.48 -74.06
CA ARG A 27 0.06 -48.29 -74.75
C ARG A 27 0.18 -49.79 -74.44
N TRP A 28 -0.93 -50.45 -74.26
CA TRP A 28 -1.00 -51.87 -73.98
C TRP A 28 -1.09 -52.68 -75.27
N ASN A 29 -0.35 -53.79 -75.39
CA ASN A 29 -0.30 -54.63 -76.57
C ASN A 29 -1.65 -55.25 -76.96
N PHE A 30 -2.56 -55.48 -76.03
CA PHE A 30 -3.91 -56.01 -76.31
C PHE A 30 -4.89 -54.92 -76.79
N LEU A 31 -4.49 -53.69 -76.85
CA LEU A 31 -5.21 -52.51 -77.33
C LEU A 31 -4.72 -52.09 -78.73
N ASP A 32 -4.04 -52.95 -79.50
CA ASP A 32 -3.41 -52.58 -80.75
C ASP A 32 -4.47 -52.12 -81.77
N ARG A 33 -4.17 -50.91 -82.35
CA ARG A 33 -5.14 -50.16 -83.24
C ARG A 33 -5.34 -50.74 -84.67
N ASP A 34 -4.54 -51.65 -85.07
CA ASP A 34 -4.56 -52.10 -86.46
C ASP A 34 -5.70 -53.08 -86.77
N ASN A 35 -6.44 -53.44 -85.75
CA ASN A 35 -7.66 -54.29 -85.91
C ASN A 35 -8.84 -53.62 -85.15
N PRO A 36 -9.53 -52.63 -85.79
CA PRO A 36 -10.65 -51.93 -85.14
C PRO A 36 -11.81 -52.89 -84.91
N LEU A 37 -12.14 -53.05 -83.61
CA LEU A 37 -13.38 -53.65 -83.17
C LEU A 37 -14.59 -52.82 -83.70
N PRO A 38 -15.73 -53.39 -84.02
CA PRO A 38 -16.85 -52.61 -84.48
C PRO A 38 -17.28 -51.53 -83.54
N THR A 39 -17.65 -50.39 -84.11
CA THR A 39 -17.99 -49.18 -83.37
C THR A 39 -19.41 -49.14 -82.71
N ASP A 40 -20.19 -50.17 -82.96
CA ASP A 40 -21.51 -50.29 -82.42
C ASP A 40 -21.52 -51.41 -81.34
N ASP A 41 -21.72 -50.95 -80.06
CA ASP A 41 -21.57 -51.80 -78.89
C ASP A 41 -22.43 -53.04 -78.85
N ASP A 42 -23.60 -52.92 -79.42
CA ASP A 42 -24.54 -54.07 -79.51
C ASP A 42 -24.16 -55.02 -80.65
N GLU A 43 -23.59 -54.54 -81.76
CA GLU A 43 -23.17 -55.38 -82.94
C GLU A 43 -21.94 -56.22 -82.62
N ALA A 44 -20.94 -55.66 -81.84
CA ALA A 44 -19.73 -56.42 -81.48
C ALA A 44 -20.06 -57.57 -80.51
N LEU A 45 -20.81 -57.31 -79.48
CA LEU A 45 -21.29 -58.34 -78.53
C LEU A 45 -22.18 -59.37 -79.21
N GLN A 46 -23.10 -58.96 -80.11
CA GLN A 46 -23.91 -59.80 -80.84
C GLN A 46 -23.10 -60.62 -81.85
N MET A 47 -22.07 -60.06 -82.48
CA MET A 47 -21.17 -60.75 -83.40
C MET A 47 -20.35 -61.83 -82.66
N MET A 48 -19.80 -61.55 -81.55
CA MET A 48 -19.05 -62.49 -80.69
C MET A 48 -19.98 -63.61 -80.19
N ALA A 49 -21.17 -63.25 -79.73
CA ALA A 49 -22.20 -64.22 -79.30
C ALA A 49 -22.76 -65.09 -80.44
N ARG A 50 -22.71 -64.55 -81.69
CA ARG A 50 -23.09 -65.32 -82.86
C ARG A 50 -22.01 -66.27 -83.34
N ILE A 51 -20.76 -66.02 -83.23
CA ILE A 51 -19.62 -66.82 -83.70
C ILE A 51 -19.16 -67.82 -82.62
N PHE A 52 -19.10 -67.45 -81.37
CA PHE A 52 -18.63 -68.31 -80.25
C PHE A 52 -19.71 -68.44 -79.18
N ARG A 53 -20.40 -69.52 -79.14
CA ARG A 53 -21.28 -69.92 -78.05
C ARG A 53 -20.47 -70.71 -76.99
N ILE A 54 -19.39 -70.26 -76.49
CA ILE A 54 -18.65 -70.85 -75.38
C ILE A 54 -19.40 -70.53 -74.11
N ARG A 55 -19.77 -71.49 -73.30
CA ARG A 55 -20.41 -71.29 -71.99
C ARG A 55 -19.40 -71.32 -70.84
N GLU A 56 -18.36 -72.06 -71.08
CA GLU A 56 -17.31 -72.21 -70.05
C GLU A 56 -15.95 -72.17 -70.74
N ALA A 57 -15.01 -71.37 -70.19
CA ALA A 57 -13.63 -71.33 -70.59
C ALA A 57 -12.73 -71.56 -69.36
N THR A 58 -11.82 -72.52 -69.46
CA THR A 58 -10.93 -72.83 -68.33
C THR A 58 -9.52 -72.81 -68.84
N ILE A 59 -8.65 -72.20 -68.02
CA ILE A 59 -7.17 -72.19 -68.16
C ILE A 59 -6.63 -73.04 -67.00
N VAL A 60 -5.74 -73.91 -67.31
CA VAL A 60 -5.07 -74.77 -66.35
C VAL A 60 -3.55 -74.59 -66.50
N ASN A 61 -2.85 -74.33 -65.38
CA ASN A 61 -1.40 -74.20 -65.29
C ASN A 61 -0.82 -73.13 -66.29
N GLY A 62 -1.54 -72.03 -66.49
CA GLY A 62 -1.11 -70.94 -67.38
C GLY A 62 0.02 -70.08 -66.74
N THR A 63 0.64 -69.34 -67.63
CA THR A 63 1.61 -68.30 -67.23
C THR A 63 1.20 -66.98 -67.83
N VAL A 64 1.22 -65.91 -66.95
CA VAL A 64 0.99 -64.52 -67.36
C VAL A 64 2.26 -63.70 -67.11
N VAL A 65 2.88 -63.12 -68.16
CA VAL A 65 4.04 -62.26 -68.06
C VAL A 65 3.55 -60.86 -68.34
N MET A 66 3.66 -60.02 -67.33
CA MET A 66 3.37 -58.57 -67.42
C MET A 66 4.66 -57.78 -67.59
N ILE A 67 4.78 -56.97 -68.63
CA ILE A 67 5.96 -56.14 -68.95
C ILE A 67 5.52 -54.68 -69.04
N ASP A 68 6.04 -53.81 -68.19
CA ASP A 68 5.79 -52.36 -68.20
C ASP A 68 7.07 -51.69 -68.66
N GLU A 69 7.08 -51.15 -69.87
CA GLU A 69 8.20 -50.35 -70.42
C GLU A 69 7.94 -48.84 -70.37
N GLY A 70 6.68 -48.46 -69.99
CA GLY A 70 6.27 -47.03 -69.86
C GLY A 70 6.79 -46.34 -68.61
N ARG A 71 7.69 -46.95 -67.91
CA ARG A 71 8.27 -46.38 -66.70
C ARG A 71 9.55 -45.61 -66.94
N PRO A 72 9.73 -44.38 -66.36
CA PRO A 72 10.93 -43.57 -66.58
C PRO A 72 12.16 -44.18 -65.86
N ASP A 73 12.00 -45.05 -64.86
CA ASP A 73 13.06 -45.73 -64.12
C ASP A 73 13.44 -47.09 -64.66
N GLY A 74 12.93 -47.45 -65.85
CA GLY A 74 13.23 -48.68 -66.62
C GLY A 74 12.11 -49.74 -66.65
N PRO A 75 12.24 -50.69 -67.58
CA PRO A 75 11.22 -51.69 -67.74
C PRO A 75 11.08 -52.64 -66.52
N ARG A 76 9.83 -53.07 -66.25
CA ARG A 76 9.51 -53.97 -65.14
C ARG A 76 8.78 -55.16 -65.67
N THR A 77 9.09 -56.36 -65.12
CA THR A 77 8.49 -57.62 -65.51
C THR A 77 8.01 -58.33 -64.23
N VAL A 78 6.75 -58.81 -64.21
CA VAL A 78 6.27 -59.70 -63.19
C VAL A 78 5.65 -60.92 -63.90
N THR A 79 5.93 -62.12 -63.42
CA THR A 79 5.45 -63.35 -63.93
C THR A 79 4.50 -64.02 -62.93
N LEU A 80 3.28 -64.25 -63.32
CA LEU A 80 2.32 -65.05 -62.59
C LEU A 80 2.31 -66.49 -63.20
N GLN A 81 2.52 -67.46 -62.36
CA GLN A 81 2.63 -68.86 -62.68
C GLN A 81 1.46 -69.64 -62.11
N SER A 82 1.28 -70.86 -62.57
CA SER A 82 0.19 -71.75 -62.18
C SER A 82 -1.15 -71.03 -62.18
N VAL A 83 -1.42 -70.31 -63.32
CA VAL A 83 -2.64 -69.55 -63.48
C VAL A 83 -3.77 -70.54 -63.78
N GLU A 84 -4.71 -70.63 -62.86
CA GLU A 84 -5.92 -71.32 -62.98
C GLU A 84 -7.04 -70.29 -63.20
N ALA A 85 -7.77 -70.37 -64.37
CA ALA A 85 -8.85 -69.43 -64.60
C ALA A 85 -10.10 -70.20 -65.14
N ALA A 86 -11.24 -69.82 -64.65
CA ALA A 86 -12.52 -70.26 -65.07
C ALA A 86 -13.45 -69.08 -65.39
N LEU A 87 -14.05 -69.13 -66.61
CA LEU A 87 -15.00 -68.12 -67.05
C LEU A 87 -16.29 -68.88 -67.45
N GLU A 88 -17.35 -68.58 -66.73
CA GLU A 88 -18.71 -69.15 -67.05
C GLU A 88 -19.61 -68.05 -67.63
N ILE A 89 -20.14 -68.20 -68.81
CA ILE A 89 -20.90 -67.19 -69.52
C ILE A 89 -22.42 -67.55 -69.51
N TYR A 90 -23.18 -66.67 -68.91
CA TYR A 90 -24.68 -66.80 -68.84
C TYR A 90 -25.29 -65.77 -69.81
N LEU A 91 -25.44 -66.24 -71.07
CA LEU A 91 -25.97 -65.44 -72.19
C LEU A 91 -27.41 -64.95 -71.97
N ASP A 92 -28.21 -65.71 -71.22
CA ASP A 92 -29.60 -65.38 -70.87
C ASP A 92 -29.69 -64.16 -69.85
N ARG A 93 -28.66 -63.95 -69.07
CA ARG A 93 -28.56 -62.87 -68.07
C ARG A 93 -27.63 -61.74 -68.49
N GLY A 94 -26.92 -61.95 -69.62
CA GLY A 94 -25.90 -60.98 -70.05
C GLY A 94 -24.75 -60.81 -69.01
N GLN A 95 -24.41 -61.91 -68.37
CA GLN A 95 -23.36 -61.91 -67.28
C GLN A 95 -22.39 -63.07 -67.56
N ALA A 96 -21.18 -62.92 -66.98
CA ALA A 96 -20.14 -63.91 -66.95
C ALA A 96 -19.46 -64.00 -65.67
N ASP A 97 -19.33 -65.12 -65.01
CA ASP A 97 -18.57 -65.30 -63.79
C ASP A 97 -17.14 -65.68 -64.13
N LEU A 98 -16.20 -64.97 -63.48
CA LEU A 98 -14.75 -65.17 -63.60
C LEU A 98 -14.17 -65.60 -62.27
N HIS A 99 -13.38 -66.64 -62.31
CA HIS A 99 -12.51 -67.06 -61.24
C HIS A 99 -11.07 -67.17 -61.77
N VAL A 100 -10.11 -66.52 -61.17
CA VAL A 100 -8.71 -66.63 -61.54
C VAL A 100 -7.90 -66.84 -60.23
N ALA A 101 -7.05 -67.86 -60.21
CA ALA A 101 -6.03 -68.02 -59.16
C ALA A 101 -4.67 -68.09 -59.84
N ALA A 102 -3.68 -67.47 -59.24
CA ALA A 102 -2.33 -67.40 -59.76
C ALA A 102 -1.31 -67.40 -58.65
N ALA A 103 -0.12 -67.91 -58.94
CA ALA A 103 1.00 -67.88 -58.05
C ALA A 103 2.10 -66.96 -58.61
N HIS A 104 2.74 -66.20 -57.73
CA HIS A 104 3.95 -65.48 -58.08
C HIS A 104 5.11 -66.03 -57.25
N ASN A 105 6.15 -66.46 -57.91
CA ASN A 105 7.45 -66.87 -57.25
C ASN A 105 8.48 -65.76 -57.40
N GLY A 106 8.45 -64.84 -56.44
CA GLY A 106 9.38 -63.73 -56.40
C GLY A 106 10.69 -64.06 -55.63
N ALA A 107 11.60 -63.10 -55.52
CA ALA A 107 12.88 -63.30 -54.85
C ALA A 107 12.74 -63.63 -53.33
N GLN A 108 11.55 -63.36 -52.77
CA GLN A 108 11.31 -63.58 -51.33
C GLN A 108 10.32 -64.72 -51.02
N GLY A 109 9.99 -65.56 -52.07
CA GLY A 109 9.17 -66.74 -51.91
C GLY A 109 7.81 -66.71 -52.66
N HIS A 110 6.95 -67.57 -52.27
CA HIS A 110 5.63 -67.89 -53.00
C HIS A 110 4.52 -66.95 -52.49
N SER A 111 3.83 -66.28 -53.43
CA SER A 111 2.63 -65.50 -53.20
C SER A 111 1.47 -66.08 -54.01
N ALA A 112 0.31 -66.08 -53.42
CA ALA A 112 -0.90 -66.52 -54.11
C ALA A 112 -1.90 -65.37 -54.34
N LEU A 113 -2.43 -65.21 -55.51
CA LEU A 113 -3.42 -64.23 -55.90
C LEU A 113 -4.69 -64.89 -56.41
N SER A 114 -5.86 -64.39 -56.03
CA SER A 114 -7.11 -64.82 -56.59
C SER A 114 -8.01 -63.65 -56.92
N LEU A 115 -8.79 -63.80 -57.99
CA LEU A 115 -9.75 -62.79 -58.39
C LEU A 115 -11.04 -63.63 -58.82
N SER A 116 -12.12 -63.30 -58.13
CA SER A 116 -13.42 -63.92 -58.46
C SER A 116 -14.53 -62.90 -58.56
N GLY A 117 -15.43 -63.03 -59.52
CA GLY A 117 -16.53 -62.08 -59.66
C GLY A 117 -17.30 -62.24 -60.94
N THR A 118 -18.17 -61.29 -61.18
CA THR A 118 -19.13 -61.32 -62.29
C THR A 118 -18.96 -60.11 -63.19
N PHE A 119 -18.78 -60.34 -64.47
CA PHE A 119 -18.93 -59.32 -65.50
C PHE A 119 -20.42 -59.12 -65.80
N LYS A 120 -20.86 -57.88 -65.97
CA LYS A 120 -22.20 -57.49 -66.37
C LYS A 120 -22.18 -56.27 -67.24
N LYS A 121 -23.26 -55.91 -67.94
CA LYS A 121 -23.35 -54.65 -68.65
C LYS A 121 -23.23 -53.46 -67.66
N ALA A 122 -22.42 -52.45 -67.95
CA ALA A 122 -22.24 -51.25 -67.14
C ALA A 122 -23.54 -50.42 -67.10
N GLU A 123 -23.86 -49.88 -65.89
CA GLU A 123 -25.11 -49.13 -65.69
C GLU A 123 -24.98 -47.70 -66.25
N GLN A 124 -23.79 -47.17 -66.36
CA GLN A 124 -23.50 -45.80 -66.88
C GLN A 124 -22.65 -45.92 -68.13
N GLN A 125 -23.17 -45.47 -69.30
CA GLN A 125 -22.38 -45.20 -70.48
C GLN A 125 -21.82 -43.83 -70.52
N THR A 126 -20.68 -43.62 -69.94
CA THR A 126 -19.93 -42.35 -70.13
C THR A 126 -18.88 -42.59 -71.20
N LEU A 127 -19.23 -42.24 -72.42
CA LEU A 127 -18.32 -42.25 -73.54
C LEU A 127 -17.47 -41.05 -73.64
N VAL A 128 -16.15 -41.11 -73.34
CA VAL A 128 -15.21 -40.04 -73.59
C VAL A 128 -14.45 -40.34 -74.89
N VAL A 129 -14.61 -39.45 -75.80
CA VAL A 129 -13.94 -39.39 -77.08
C VAL A 129 -12.56 -38.81 -77.00
N ASP A 130 -11.54 -39.59 -77.28
CA ASP A 130 -10.25 -39.04 -77.71
C ASP A 130 -10.13 -39.37 -79.27
N GLU A 131 -10.08 -38.36 -80.05
CA GLU A 131 -9.84 -38.31 -81.49
C GLU A 131 -10.25 -39.51 -82.29
N GLY A 132 -11.55 -39.87 -82.26
CA GLY A 132 -12.19 -40.61 -83.34
C GLY A 132 -12.11 -42.10 -83.34
N LYS A 133 -11.50 -42.77 -82.34
CA LYS A 133 -11.60 -44.27 -82.27
C LYS A 133 -11.66 -44.77 -80.84
N ARG A 134 -12.72 -45.53 -80.50
CA ARG A 134 -12.93 -46.04 -79.16
C ARG A 134 -13.09 -47.59 -79.18
N LEU A 135 -12.43 -48.24 -78.25
CA LEU A 135 -12.70 -49.51 -77.72
C LEU A 135 -13.29 -49.34 -76.34
N VAL A 136 -14.55 -49.24 -76.19
CA VAL A 136 -15.24 -49.36 -74.91
C VAL A 136 -16.06 -50.59 -74.92
N PHE A 137 -15.63 -51.58 -74.17
CA PHE A 137 -16.51 -52.71 -73.80
C PHE A 137 -17.41 -52.23 -72.68
N PRO A 138 -18.71 -52.02 -72.81
CA PRO A 138 -19.55 -51.51 -71.75
C PRO A 138 -19.77 -52.58 -70.66
N LEU A 139 -18.69 -53.14 -70.18
CA LEU A 139 -18.69 -54.19 -69.19
C LEU A 139 -18.23 -53.70 -67.88
N GLN A 140 -18.91 -54.02 -66.84
CA GLN A 140 -18.56 -53.81 -65.47
C GLN A 140 -18.19 -55.14 -64.83
N PHE A 141 -17.10 -55.13 -64.00
CA PHE A 141 -16.76 -56.34 -63.24
C PHE A 141 -16.99 -55.99 -61.71
N ASP A 142 -17.78 -56.87 -61.06
CA ASP A 142 -17.99 -56.83 -59.64
C ASP A 142 -17.45 -58.10 -59.01
N GLY A 143 -16.46 -58.04 -58.14
CA GLY A 143 -15.80 -59.25 -57.65
C GLY A 143 -15.07 -59.09 -56.35
N LEU A 144 -14.28 -60.08 -56.00
CA LEU A 144 -13.44 -60.17 -54.85
C LEU A 144 -12.00 -60.44 -55.31
N ILE A 145 -11.04 -59.68 -54.82
CA ILE A 145 -9.63 -59.96 -55.02
C ILE A 145 -9.01 -60.35 -53.67
N GLU A 146 -8.23 -61.41 -53.68
CA GLU A 146 -7.47 -61.87 -52.49
C GLU A 146 -6.02 -62.11 -52.87
N ALA A 147 -5.16 -61.71 -51.94
CA ALA A 147 -3.71 -61.95 -52.01
C ALA A 147 -3.28 -62.62 -50.72
N ALA A 148 -2.66 -63.75 -50.82
CA ALA A 148 -2.13 -64.54 -49.72
C ALA A 148 -0.60 -64.54 -49.79
N ASN A 149 0.01 -64.21 -48.68
CA ASN A 149 1.46 -64.24 -48.53
C ASN A 149 2.22 -63.36 -49.58
N LEU A 150 1.61 -62.24 -49.99
CA LEU A 150 2.21 -61.32 -50.96
C LEU A 150 3.44 -60.65 -50.42
N SER A 151 4.61 -60.77 -51.09
CA SER A 151 5.81 -60.08 -50.76
C SER A 151 5.69 -58.61 -51.04
N ILE A 152 5.85 -57.78 -49.98
CA ILE A 152 5.81 -56.29 -50.12
C ILE A 152 6.94 -55.81 -51.04
N ARG A 153 8.13 -56.40 -50.93
CA ARG A 153 9.28 -56.07 -51.77
C ARG A 153 9.01 -56.34 -53.25
N ASP A 154 8.45 -57.50 -53.60
CA ASP A 154 8.15 -57.88 -55.00
C ASP A 154 7.04 -56.95 -55.53
N ALA A 155 6.01 -56.67 -54.72
CA ALA A 155 5.01 -55.69 -55.07
C ALA A 155 5.58 -54.27 -55.26
N ALA A 156 6.46 -53.80 -54.35
CA ALA A 156 7.13 -52.50 -54.45
C ALA A 156 8.11 -52.45 -55.67
N ASP A 157 8.79 -53.52 -55.98
CA ASP A 157 9.66 -53.57 -57.17
C ASP A 157 8.86 -53.48 -58.48
N PHE A 158 7.66 -53.93 -58.50
CA PHE A 158 6.79 -53.78 -59.68
C PHE A 158 6.00 -52.43 -59.66
N LEU A 159 5.41 -52.05 -58.55
CA LEU A 159 4.54 -50.90 -58.44
C LEU A 159 5.21 -49.63 -57.99
N GLY A 160 6.27 -49.71 -57.14
CA GLY A 160 6.93 -48.59 -56.46
C GLY A 160 8.03 -47.94 -57.30
N PRO A 161 8.65 -46.83 -56.84
CA PRO A 161 9.83 -46.19 -57.42
C PRO A 161 11.09 -47.03 -57.13
N ARG A 162 12.11 -46.99 -58.02
CA ARG A 162 13.42 -47.58 -57.79
C ARG A 162 14.46 -46.54 -57.35
N PRO A 163 15.45 -46.95 -56.55
CA PRO A 163 15.70 -48.30 -56.03
C PRO A 163 14.76 -48.68 -54.86
N VAL A 164 14.31 -49.93 -54.85
CA VAL A 164 13.59 -50.49 -53.69
C VAL A 164 14.61 -50.75 -52.57
N PRO A 165 14.45 -50.21 -51.35
CA PRO A 165 15.36 -50.46 -50.26
C PRO A 165 15.49 -51.92 -49.90
N GLU A 166 16.72 -52.34 -49.54
CA GLU A 166 16.96 -53.70 -49.12
C GLU A 166 16.25 -54.10 -47.81
N SER A 167 16.01 -53.09 -46.97
CA SER A 167 15.26 -53.17 -45.71
C SER A 167 13.77 -53.46 -45.90
N LEU A 168 13.23 -53.23 -47.13
CA LEU A 168 11.83 -53.44 -47.37
C LEU A 168 11.52 -54.92 -47.47
N HIS A 169 10.99 -55.51 -46.45
CA HIS A 169 10.61 -56.89 -46.35
C HIS A 169 9.27 -57.08 -45.63
N GLY A 170 8.65 -58.23 -45.78
CA GLY A 170 7.42 -58.51 -45.10
C GLY A 170 6.42 -59.15 -46.10
N ARG A 171 5.43 -59.79 -45.55
CA ARG A 171 4.37 -60.48 -46.33
C ARG A 171 3.00 -60.03 -45.86
N VAL A 172 2.10 -59.78 -46.83
CA VAL A 172 0.78 -59.31 -46.54
C VAL A 172 -0.23 -60.29 -47.05
N ASN A 173 -1.25 -60.51 -46.25
CA ASN A 173 -2.50 -61.13 -46.72
C ASN A 173 -3.56 -60.00 -46.88
N ALA A 174 -4.14 -59.90 -48.05
CA ALA A 174 -5.08 -58.84 -48.34
C ALA A 174 -6.35 -59.36 -49.03
N ARG A 175 -7.49 -58.77 -48.74
CA ARG A 175 -8.78 -59.10 -49.38
C ARG A 175 -9.55 -57.82 -49.63
N SER A 176 -10.22 -57.67 -50.78
CA SER A 176 -11.02 -56.50 -51.09
C SER A 176 -12.10 -56.85 -52.09
N ALA A 177 -13.28 -56.30 -51.95
CA ALA A 177 -14.25 -56.28 -53.04
C ALA A 177 -13.73 -55.36 -54.14
N ILE A 178 -13.79 -55.73 -55.38
CA ILE A 178 -13.35 -54.98 -56.55
C ILE A 178 -14.49 -54.72 -57.51
N LYS A 179 -14.65 -53.47 -57.94
CA LYS A 179 -15.54 -53.05 -58.96
C LYS A 179 -14.75 -52.36 -60.08
N ILE A 180 -14.79 -52.88 -61.28
CA ILE A 180 -14.17 -52.26 -62.48
C ILE A 180 -15.27 -51.78 -63.39
N PHE A 181 -15.25 -50.56 -63.83
CA PHE A 181 -16.30 -49.99 -64.68
C PHE A 181 -15.73 -49.00 -65.69
N PRO A 182 -16.46 -48.73 -66.80
CA PRO A 182 -16.02 -47.69 -67.75
C PRO A 182 -15.94 -46.35 -67.11
N GLY A 183 -14.79 -45.67 -67.23
CA GLY A 183 -14.45 -44.29 -66.76
C GLY A 183 -14.16 -43.32 -67.92
N VAL A 184 -13.81 -42.11 -67.59
CA VAL A 184 -13.55 -41.00 -68.54
C VAL A 184 -12.39 -41.32 -69.45
N ALA A 185 -11.33 -41.92 -68.91
CA ALA A 185 -10.09 -42.23 -69.66
C ALA A 185 -9.83 -43.74 -69.78
N GLY A 186 -10.83 -44.53 -70.00
CA GLY A 186 -10.79 -45.96 -70.12
C GLY A 186 -11.58 -46.65 -69.01
N TYR A 187 -10.95 -47.47 -68.19
CA TYR A 187 -11.62 -48.16 -67.10
C TYR A 187 -11.15 -47.60 -65.77
N ASP A 188 -12.05 -47.43 -64.84
CA ASP A 188 -11.78 -47.15 -63.46
C ASP A 188 -12.02 -48.39 -62.59
N ALA A 189 -11.25 -48.55 -61.51
CA ALA A 189 -11.46 -49.61 -60.54
C ALA A 189 -11.61 -49.02 -59.13
N VAL A 190 -12.53 -49.57 -58.37
CA VAL A 190 -12.72 -49.24 -56.96
C VAL A 190 -12.59 -50.54 -56.16
N LEU A 191 -11.71 -50.55 -55.22
CA LEU A 191 -11.52 -51.51 -54.17
C LEU A 191 -12.25 -51.00 -52.91
N SER A 192 -13.26 -51.77 -52.49
CA SER A 192 -13.96 -51.47 -51.23
C SER A 192 -13.77 -52.66 -50.26
N ASP A 193 -13.98 -52.32 -48.96
CA ASP A 193 -13.78 -53.29 -47.90
C ASP A 193 -12.37 -53.96 -47.92
N LEU A 194 -11.35 -53.13 -48.30
CA LEU A 194 -9.96 -53.58 -48.30
C LEU A 194 -9.56 -53.96 -46.88
N ALA A 195 -9.21 -55.24 -46.70
CA ALA A 195 -8.65 -55.71 -45.44
C ALA A 195 -7.34 -56.42 -45.72
N GLY A 196 -6.31 -56.01 -45.05
CA GLY A 196 -4.97 -56.62 -45.16
C GLY A 196 -4.30 -56.77 -43.79
N ASN A 197 -3.52 -57.78 -43.64
CA ASN A 197 -2.66 -57.92 -42.44
C ASN A 197 -1.25 -58.33 -42.83
N MET A 198 -0.31 -57.85 -42.10
CA MET A 198 1.09 -58.15 -42.21
C MET A 198 1.62 -58.39 -40.79
N GLU A 199 1.89 -59.68 -40.46
CA GLU A 199 2.26 -60.08 -39.10
C GLU A 199 1.21 -59.64 -38.07
N GLN A 200 1.58 -58.62 -37.23
CA GLN A 200 0.69 -58.03 -36.23
C GLN A 200 -0.03 -56.72 -36.71
N PHE A 201 0.30 -56.29 -37.92
CA PHE A 201 -0.20 -55.00 -38.46
C PHE A 201 -1.39 -55.27 -39.40
N ALA A 202 -2.53 -54.76 -39.05
CA ALA A 202 -3.76 -54.87 -39.85
C ALA A 202 -4.12 -53.53 -40.52
N VAL A 203 -4.52 -53.57 -41.77
CA VAL A 203 -4.95 -52.41 -42.56
C VAL A 203 -6.35 -52.65 -43.09
N THR A 204 -7.20 -51.69 -43.03
CA THR A 204 -8.52 -51.69 -43.66
C THR A 204 -8.70 -50.38 -44.45
N GLY A 205 -9.52 -50.46 -45.56
CA GLY A 205 -9.67 -49.21 -46.31
C GLY A 205 -10.42 -49.39 -47.63
N LYS A 206 -10.15 -48.48 -48.55
CA LYS A 206 -10.66 -48.50 -49.93
C LYS A 206 -9.64 -47.92 -50.89
N ALA A 207 -9.64 -48.28 -52.11
CA ALA A 207 -8.80 -47.70 -53.15
C ALA A 207 -9.64 -47.46 -54.45
N SER A 208 -9.21 -46.39 -55.11
CA SER A 208 -9.70 -46.08 -56.47
C SER A 208 -8.53 -45.94 -57.43
N LEU A 209 -8.66 -46.52 -58.62
CA LEU A 209 -7.71 -46.39 -59.70
C LEU A 209 -8.49 -45.80 -60.88
N SER A 210 -8.03 -44.72 -61.46
CA SER A 210 -8.69 -44.09 -62.61
C SER A 210 -7.81 -44.14 -63.85
N GLY A 211 -8.44 -44.44 -65.00
CA GLY A 211 -7.72 -44.46 -66.23
C GLY A 211 -6.81 -45.68 -66.40
N LEU A 212 -7.18 -46.87 -65.97
CA LEU A 212 -6.38 -48.11 -66.03
C LEU A 212 -5.67 -48.33 -67.36
N LEU A 213 -6.31 -47.89 -68.43
CA LEU A 213 -5.76 -48.05 -69.80
C LEU A 213 -5.17 -46.72 -70.32
N ALA A 214 -5.18 -45.65 -69.54
CA ALA A 214 -4.59 -44.38 -69.90
C ALA A 214 -3.04 -44.41 -69.84
N PRO A 215 -2.37 -43.55 -70.59
CA PRO A 215 -0.90 -43.39 -70.47
C PRO A 215 -0.41 -43.05 -69.02
N GLN A 216 -1.23 -42.36 -68.29
CA GLN A 216 -0.93 -41.94 -66.89
C GLN A 216 -2.09 -42.24 -65.97
N PRO A 217 -2.26 -43.54 -65.53
CA PRO A 217 -3.29 -43.89 -64.58
C PRO A 217 -3.00 -43.28 -63.24
N THR A 218 -4.05 -42.81 -62.52
CA THR A 218 -3.97 -42.23 -61.17
C THR A 218 -4.64 -43.14 -60.16
N PHE A 219 -4.20 -43.01 -58.89
CA PHE A 219 -4.80 -43.78 -57.83
C PHE A 219 -5.04 -42.94 -56.59
N ALA A 220 -6.01 -43.34 -55.80
CA ALA A 220 -6.25 -42.82 -54.44
C ALA A 220 -6.57 -44.03 -53.54
N VAL A 221 -5.81 -44.17 -52.47
CA VAL A 221 -5.99 -45.21 -51.45
C VAL A 221 -6.28 -44.55 -50.12
N THR A 222 -7.43 -44.80 -49.54
CA THR A 222 -7.80 -44.40 -48.22
C THR A 222 -7.83 -45.60 -47.30
N PHE A 223 -7.05 -45.54 -46.21
CA PHE A 223 -6.91 -46.67 -45.30
C PHE A 223 -6.78 -46.25 -43.86
N SER A 224 -7.05 -47.19 -42.95
CA SER A 224 -6.79 -47.15 -41.52
C SER A 224 -5.97 -48.38 -41.12
N SER A 225 -5.25 -48.29 -39.98
CA SER A 225 -4.43 -49.38 -39.52
C SER A 225 -4.55 -49.65 -38.03
N SER A 226 -4.20 -50.86 -37.59
CA SER A 226 -3.90 -51.14 -36.19
C SER A 226 -2.61 -50.44 -35.78
N PRO A 227 -2.40 -50.16 -34.45
CA PRO A 227 -1.14 -49.59 -33.94
C PRO A 227 0.08 -50.43 -34.33
N VAL A 228 1.13 -49.76 -34.80
CA VAL A 228 2.42 -50.36 -35.18
C VAL A 228 3.56 -49.52 -34.64
N GLN A 229 4.70 -50.11 -34.33
CA GLN A 229 5.90 -49.37 -33.94
C GLN A 229 6.40 -48.51 -35.10
N ILE A 230 6.67 -47.23 -34.84
CA ILE A 230 7.20 -46.30 -35.85
C ILE A 230 8.51 -46.81 -36.46
N SER A 231 9.39 -47.36 -35.65
CA SER A 231 10.63 -47.99 -36.13
C SER A 231 10.40 -49.12 -37.12
N GLU A 232 9.45 -50.04 -36.81
CA GLU A 232 9.06 -51.12 -37.71
C GLU A 232 8.39 -50.65 -39.00
N LEU A 233 7.60 -49.59 -38.87
CA LEU A 233 6.94 -48.97 -40.07
C LEU A 233 7.99 -48.32 -40.98
N LEU A 234 8.97 -47.61 -40.40
CA LEU A 234 10.03 -46.95 -41.18
C LEU A 234 10.96 -47.97 -41.89
N ASP A 235 11.18 -49.10 -41.27
CA ASP A 235 11.96 -50.21 -41.89
C ASP A 235 11.21 -50.82 -43.08
N LYS A 236 9.88 -50.73 -43.13
CA LYS A 236 9.02 -51.34 -44.16
C LYS A 236 8.56 -50.35 -45.22
N ILE A 237 8.71 -49.03 -45.03
CA ILE A 237 8.39 -47.99 -46.00
C ILE A 237 9.66 -47.50 -46.68
N PRO A 238 9.75 -47.49 -48.02
CA PRO A 238 10.89 -46.92 -48.72
C PRO A 238 11.07 -45.43 -48.32
N THR A 239 12.28 -45.08 -47.90
CA THR A 239 12.58 -43.70 -47.50
C THR A 239 12.31 -42.66 -48.61
N VAL A 240 12.37 -43.06 -49.87
CA VAL A 240 12.03 -42.25 -51.06
C VAL A 240 10.53 -41.92 -51.15
N TRP A 241 9.68 -42.63 -50.41
CA TRP A 241 8.24 -42.35 -50.29
C TRP A 241 7.90 -41.41 -49.12
N ILE A 242 8.88 -41.18 -48.27
CA ILE A 242 8.76 -40.23 -47.13
C ILE A 242 9.41 -38.93 -47.54
N HIS A 243 8.79 -37.82 -47.22
CA HIS A 243 9.42 -36.49 -47.46
C HIS A 243 10.82 -36.48 -46.84
N PRO A 244 11.90 -36.15 -47.60
CA PRO A 244 13.29 -36.29 -47.14
C PRO A 244 13.56 -35.55 -45.83
N GLN A 245 12.98 -34.36 -45.66
CA GLN A 245 13.12 -33.58 -44.44
C GLN A 245 12.42 -34.21 -43.23
N LEU A 246 11.29 -34.91 -43.45
CA LEU A 246 10.59 -35.65 -42.39
C LEU A 246 11.41 -36.86 -41.93
N ALA A 247 11.93 -37.63 -42.85
CA ALA A 247 12.78 -38.81 -42.53
C ALA A 247 14.02 -38.37 -41.69
N SER A 248 14.65 -37.29 -42.10
CA SER A 248 15.79 -36.71 -41.35
C SER A 248 15.41 -36.28 -39.92
N VAL A 249 14.27 -35.56 -39.78
CA VAL A 249 13.77 -35.11 -38.45
C VAL A 249 13.46 -36.30 -37.55
N MET A 250 12.79 -37.36 -38.10
CA MET A 250 12.41 -38.50 -37.29
C MET A 250 13.64 -39.28 -36.78
N GLN A 251 14.68 -39.42 -37.59
CA GLN A 251 15.92 -40.08 -37.19
C GLN A 251 16.74 -39.22 -36.22
N ASP A 252 16.97 -37.94 -36.55
CA ASP A 252 17.81 -37.05 -35.72
C ASP A 252 17.16 -36.81 -34.34
N ARG A 253 15.83 -36.71 -34.30
CA ARG A 253 15.09 -36.52 -33.05
C ARG A 253 14.68 -37.81 -32.35
N GLN A 254 15.10 -38.95 -32.84
CA GLN A 254 14.84 -40.30 -32.27
C GLN A 254 13.32 -40.49 -32.01
N ILE A 255 12.48 -40.07 -32.98
CA ILE A 255 11.06 -40.21 -32.85
C ILE A 255 10.66 -41.68 -32.91
N ASN A 256 9.99 -42.18 -31.88
CA ASN A 256 9.54 -43.54 -31.75
C ASN A 256 8.20 -43.61 -31.03
N GLY A 257 7.54 -44.78 -31.03
CA GLY A 257 6.28 -45.01 -30.37
C GLY A 257 5.37 -45.89 -31.24
N LEU A 258 4.14 -46.08 -30.81
CA LEU A 258 3.09 -46.77 -31.57
C LEU A 258 2.35 -45.73 -32.40
N VAL A 259 2.20 -45.99 -33.70
CA VAL A 259 1.39 -45.16 -34.59
C VAL A 259 0.23 -46.00 -35.13
N GLU A 260 -0.98 -45.45 -35.03
CA GLU A 260 -2.22 -45.96 -35.62
C GLU A 260 -2.66 -44.99 -36.72
N VAL A 261 -2.92 -45.51 -37.91
CA VAL A 261 -3.51 -44.71 -38.98
C VAL A 261 -5.03 -44.69 -38.76
N VAL A 262 -5.58 -43.60 -38.28
CA VAL A 262 -7.01 -43.41 -38.07
C VAL A 262 -7.68 -43.34 -39.44
N SER A 263 -7.15 -42.55 -40.36
CA SER A 263 -7.55 -42.46 -41.75
C SER A 263 -6.44 -41.80 -42.56
N ALA A 264 -5.91 -42.41 -43.56
CA ALA A 264 -4.95 -41.81 -44.48
C ALA A 264 -5.38 -41.99 -45.92
N THR A 265 -5.14 -41.00 -46.75
CA THR A 265 -5.38 -41.03 -48.20
C THR A 265 -4.04 -40.76 -48.90
N VAL A 266 -3.65 -41.69 -49.72
CA VAL A 266 -2.48 -41.60 -50.62
C VAL A 266 -2.98 -41.45 -52.02
N THR A 267 -2.59 -40.38 -52.70
CA THR A 267 -2.91 -40.13 -54.11
C THR A 267 -1.64 -40.01 -54.93
N GLY A 268 -1.67 -40.46 -56.17
CA GLY A 268 -0.49 -40.41 -57.04
C GLY A 268 -0.79 -40.81 -58.46
N SER A 269 0.21 -40.72 -59.32
CA SER A 269 0.23 -41.26 -60.68
C SER A 269 1.14 -42.49 -60.78
N TYR A 270 0.74 -43.44 -61.50
CA TYR A 270 1.48 -44.70 -61.68
C TYR A 270 2.77 -44.53 -62.55
N VAL A 271 2.84 -43.49 -63.38
CA VAL A 271 3.93 -43.34 -64.39
C VAL A 271 4.95 -42.29 -64.07
N GLU A 272 4.52 -41.16 -63.65
CA GLU A 272 5.43 -40.07 -63.21
C GLU A 272 5.91 -40.40 -61.80
N GLY A 273 7.19 -40.77 -61.63
CA GLY A 273 7.78 -41.08 -60.30
C GLY A 273 7.10 -40.44 -59.06
N PRO A 274 7.48 -40.72 -57.82
CA PRO A 274 6.60 -40.60 -56.69
C PRO A 274 6.23 -39.18 -56.28
N GLN A 275 5.34 -38.52 -56.99
CA GLN A 275 4.58 -37.38 -56.39
C GLN A 275 3.41 -38.01 -55.65
N LEU A 276 3.74 -38.77 -54.58
CA LEU A 276 2.72 -39.28 -53.68
C LEU A 276 2.30 -38.15 -52.75
N ALA A 277 1.07 -37.72 -52.86
CA ALA A 277 0.49 -36.83 -51.86
C ALA A 277 -0.18 -37.71 -50.77
N VAL A 278 0.33 -37.59 -49.56
CA VAL A 278 -0.23 -38.28 -48.39
C VAL A 278 -0.94 -37.25 -47.53
N THR A 279 -2.21 -37.53 -47.24
CA THR A 279 -3.01 -36.75 -46.29
C THR A 279 -3.70 -37.74 -45.34
N GLY A 280 -3.89 -37.34 -44.06
CA GLY A 280 -4.55 -38.27 -43.16
C GLY A 280 -4.46 -37.85 -41.71
N GLU A 281 -5.13 -38.61 -40.86
CA GLU A 281 -5.13 -38.50 -39.41
C GLU A 281 -4.48 -39.76 -38.81
N PHE A 282 -3.55 -39.50 -37.89
CA PHE A 282 -2.74 -40.51 -37.22
C PHE A 282 -2.84 -40.32 -35.70
N HIS A 283 -2.83 -41.42 -34.97
CA HIS A 283 -2.77 -41.44 -33.53
C HIS A 283 -1.46 -42.05 -33.08
N VAL A 284 -0.62 -41.27 -32.42
CA VAL A 284 0.66 -41.72 -31.86
C VAL A 284 0.48 -41.98 -30.36
N GLN A 285 0.84 -43.17 -29.91
CA GLN A 285 0.74 -43.61 -28.51
C GLN A 285 2.13 -44.00 -28.00
N LYS A 286 2.36 -43.77 -26.71
CA LYS A 286 3.67 -44.06 -26.07
C LYS A 286 4.84 -43.48 -26.87
N GLY A 287 4.58 -42.31 -27.49
CA GLY A 287 5.57 -41.64 -28.31
C GLY A 287 6.77 -41.13 -27.50
N GLN A 288 7.94 -41.04 -28.15
CA GLN A 288 9.17 -40.46 -27.61
C GLN A 288 9.80 -39.57 -28.68
N ALA A 289 10.41 -38.47 -28.24
CA ALA A 289 11.16 -37.56 -29.11
C ALA A 289 12.20 -36.75 -28.32
N LEU A 290 13.23 -36.27 -28.99
CA LEU A 290 14.23 -35.33 -28.44
C LEU A 290 14.04 -33.96 -29.13
N LEU A 291 13.70 -32.94 -28.35
CA LEU A 291 13.40 -31.61 -28.88
C LEU A 291 14.43 -30.54 -28.44
N GLY A 292 14.64 -29.55 -29.30
CA GLY A 292 15.57 -28.43 -29.07
C GLY A 292 17.06 -28.77 -29.14
N GLU A 293 17.92 -27.76 -28.97
CA GLU A 293 19.38 -27.93 -28.93
C GLU A 293 19.83 -28.79 -27.74
N SER A 294 19.20 -28.61 -26.59
CA SER A 294 19.49 -29.37 -25.36
C SER A 294 18.96 -30.80 -25.37
N ARG A 295 18.31 -31.23 -26.48
CA ARG A 295 17.72 -32.56 -26.66
C ARG A 295 16.84 -33.00 -25.49
N VAL A 296 15.94 -32.10 -25.03
CA VAL A 296 15.00 -32.41 -23.94
C VAL A 296 14.11 -33.55 -24.36
N ALA A 297 14.03 -34.59 -23.54
CA ALA A 297 13.24 -35.79 -23.83
C ALA A 297 11.75 -35.50 -23.62
N ALA A 298 10.96 -35.75 -24.67
CA ALA A 298 9.52 -35.89 -24.59
C ALA A 298 9.19 -37.40 -24.55
N LYS A 299 8.38 -37.82 -23.57
CA LYS A 299 8.08 -39.24 -23.29
C LYS A 299 6.60 -39.47 -23.08
N ASP A 300 6.19 -40.72 -23.25
CA ASP A 300 4.80 -41.19 -23.08
C ASP A 300 3.80 -40.29 -23.84
N LEU A 301 4.21 -39.88 -25.05
CA LEU A 301 3.39 -38.99 -25.88
C LEU A 301 2.17 -39.75 -26.41
N ASP A 302 1.00 -39.14 -26.23
CA ASP A 302 -0.24 -39.47 -26.91
C ASP A 302 -0.61 -38.27 -27.78
N ALA A 303 -0.59 -38.49 -29.12
CA ALA A 303 -0.75 -37.40 -30.07
C ALA A 303 -1.67 -37.74 -31.22
N ARG A 304 -2.56 -36.80 -31.59
CA ARG A 304 -3.30 -36.84 -32.85
C ARG A 304 -2.60 -35.95 -33.87
N VAL A 305 -2.21 -36.58 -34.96
CA VAL A 305 -1.42 -35.95 -36.02
C VAL A 305 -2.20 -35.93 -37.30
N VAL A 306 -2.32 -34.77 -37.93
CA VAL A 306 -2.95 -34.61 -39.24
C VAL A 306 -1.89 -34.22 -40.25
N ILE A 307 -1.73 -35.02 -41.31
CA ILE A 307 -0.83 -34.76 -42.42
C ILE A 307 -1.62 -34.15 -43.57
N GLU A 308 -1.21 -32.99 -43.99
CA GLU A 308 -1.76 -32.25 -45.13
C GLU A 308 -0.62 -31.96 -46.15
N ALA A 309 -0.96 -31.50 -47.35
CA ALA A 309 0.07 -31.13 -48.32
C ALA A 309 1.06 -30.11 -47.77
N GLY A 310 2.34 -30.47 -47.61
CA GLY A 310 3.44 -29.63 -47.17
C GLY A 310 3.49 -29.30 -45.67
N ARG A 311 2.61 -29.90 -44.84
CA ARG A 311 2.61 -29.67 -43.39
C ARG A 311 2.07 -30.86 -42.58
N ILE A 312 2.56 -30.98 -41.36
CA ILE A 312 2.08 -31.93 -40.37
C ILE A 312 1.57 -31.13 -39.17
N ARG A 313 0.33 -31.37 -38.78
CA ARG A 313 -0.30 -30.68 -37.67
C ARG A 313 -0.61 -31.66 -36.55
N VAL A 314 -0.13 -31.34 -35.35
CA VAL A 314 -0.49 -32.06 -34.13
C VAL A 314 -1.63 -31.33 -33.47
N THR A 315 -2.82 -31.92 -33.50
CA THR A 315 -4.08 -31.31 -33.04
C THR A 315 -4.30 -31.50 -31.54
N LYS A 316 -3.76 -32.57 -30.99
CA LYS A 316 -3.80 -32.90 -29.57
C LYS A 316 -2.50 -33.62 -29.20
N LEU A 317 -1.84 -33.19 -28.16
CA LEU A 317 -0.62 -33.80 -27.65
C LEU A 317 -0.65 -33.81 -26.13
N SER A 318 -0.48 -34.95 -25.51
CA SER A 318 -0.29 -35.16 -24.09
C SER A 318 0.93 -36.03 -23.82
N GLY A 319 1.48 -35.97 -22.58
CA GLY A 319 2.68 -36.71 -22.21
C GLY A 319 3.60 -35.90 -21.32
N LEU A 320 4.88 -36.24 -21.31
CA LEU A 320 5.92 -35.55 -20.53
C LEU A 320 6.92 -34.85 -21.46
N TYR A 321 7.16 -33.56 -21.21
CA TYR A 321 8.25 -32.82 -21.84
C TYR A 321 9.17 -32.25 -20.74
N GLY A 322 10.32 -32.90 -20.55
CA GLY A 322 11.13 -32.65 -19.36
C GLY A 322 10.35 -32.96 -18.09
N THR A 323 10.02 -31.93 -17.31
CA THR A 323 9.19 -32.02 -16.09
C THR A 323 7.74 -31.55 -16.30
N ILE A 324 7.38 -31.11 -17.51
CA ILE A 324 6.04 -30.66 -17.85
C ILE A 324 5.12 -31.84 -18.16
N HIS A 325 4.06 -32.01 -17.40
CA HIS A 325 2.97 -32.92 -17.72
C HIS A 325 2.05 -32.22 -18.72
N MET A 326 2.24 -32.51 -20.01
CA MET A 326 1.44 -31.96 -21.10
C MET A 326 0.03 -32.57 -21.11
N THR A 327 -1.00 -31.74 -21.34
CA THR A 327 -2.39 -32.20 -21.33
C THR A 327 -3.15 -31.89 -22.62
N ASP A 328 -2.95 -30.77 -23.24
CA ASP A 328 -3.66 -30.36 -24.47
C ASP A 328 -2.75 -29.50 -25.37
N SER A 329 -1.56 -29.99 -25.59
CA SER A 329 -0.57 -29.31 -26.43
C SER A 329 -0.90 -29.47 -27.90
N LYS A 330 -0.43 -28.56 -28.75
CA LYS A 330 -0.66 -28.53 -30.21
C LYS A 330 0.63 -28.18 -30.92
N GLY A 331 0.72 -28.55 -32.19
CA GLY A 331 1.88 -28.21 -32.99
C GLY A 331 1.68 -28.29 -34.47
N GLN A 332 2.59 -27.69 -35.21
CA GLN A 332 2.64 -27.76 -36.66
C GLN A 332 4.11 -27.85 -37.12
N LEU A 333 4.40 -28.81 -37.95
CA LEU A 333 5.67 -28.92 -38.68
C LEU A 333 5.39 -28.60 -40.13
N SER A 334 6.00 -27.52 -40.63
CA SER A 334 5.89 -27.10 -42.04
C SER A 334 7.22 -27.36 -42.78
N PHE A 335 7.12 -27.86 -44.01
CA PHE A 335 8.29 -28.08 -44.85
C PHE A 335 8.48 -26.90 -45.78
N LEU A 336 9.39 -26.01 -45.40
CA LEU A 336 9.74 -24.79 -46.13
C LEU A 336 10.96 -25.04 -47.03
N GLU A 337 11.19 -24.18 -48.03
CA GLU A 337 12.40 -24.24 -48.88
C GLU A 337 13.71 -24.20 -48.04
N GLN A 338 13.72 -23.48 -46.90
CA GLN A 338 14.87 -23.33 -46.01
C GLN A 338 15.01 -24.50 -45.02
N GLY A 339 14.09 -25.48 -45.03
CA GLY A 339 14.09 -26.64 -44.15
C GLY A 339 12.81 -26.76 -43.32
N PRO A 340 12.73 -27.79 -42.48
CA PRO A 340 11.57 -28.00 -41.62
C PRO A 340 11.46 -26.96 -40.55
N TRP A 341 10.22 -26.42 -40.35
CA TRP A 341 9.93 -25.39 -39.32
C TRP A 341 8.83 -25.92 -38.39
N LEU A 342 9.15 -25.98 -37.09
CA LEU A 342 8.23 -26.44 -36.05
C LEU A 342 7.66 -25.26 -35.27
N GLU A 343 6.37 -25.24 -35.10
CA GLU A 343 5.63 -24.42 -34.15
C GLU A 343 4.95 -25.35 -33.16
N LEU A 344 5.23 -25.19 -31.86
CA LEU A 344 4.69 -26.06 -30.82
C LEU A 344 4.13 -25.22 -29.68
N GLU A 345 2.89 -25.45 -29.32
CA GLU A 345 2.22 -24.90 -28.16
C GLU A 345 2.12 -26.01 -27.10
N ILE A 346 2.93 -25.91 -26.06
CA ILE A 346 2.98 -26.87 -24.96
C ILE A 346 2.12 -26.34 -23.82
N SER A 347 1.05 -27.01 -23.50
CA SER A 347 0.20 -26.75 -22.36
C SER A 347 0.22 -27.92 -21.38
N GLY A 348 0.23 -27.62 -20.08
CA GLY A 348 0.29 -28.67 -19.07
C GLY A 348 0.43 -28.16 -17.65
N THR A 349 0.94 -29.02 -16.79
CA THR A 349 1.22 -28.70 -15.39
C THR A 349 2.62 -29.15 -15.02
N MET A 350 3.26 -28.38 -14.09
CA MET A 350 4.57 -28.76 -13.56
C MET A 350 4.76 -28.16 -12.16
N ALA A 351 5.75 -28.65 -11.42
CA ALA A 351 6.14 -28.05 -10.15
C ALA A 351 6.67 -26.62 -10.39
N ALA A 352 6.29 -25.70 -9.52
CA ALA A 352 6.72 -24.30 -9.64
C ALA A 352 8.24 -24.12 -9.57
N GLY A 353 8.95 -24.97 -8.79
CA GLY A 353 10.41 -24.97 -8.73
C GLY A 353 11.07 -25.30 -10.06
N ASP A 354 10.58 -26.34 -10.75
CA ASP A 354 11.06 -26.74 -12.07
C ASP A 354 10.77 -25.66 -13.13
N LEU A 355 9.59 -25.02 -13.04
CA LEU A 355 9.24 -23.88 -13.89
C LEU A 355 10.25 -22.73 -13.74
N LEU A 356 10.58 -22.35 -12.50
CA LEU A 356 11.55 -21.28 -12.25
C LEU A 356 12.91 -21.61 -12.83
N GLN A 357 13.36 -22.86 -12.70
CA GLN A 357 14.61 -23.35 -13.31
C GLN A 357 14.54 -23.25 -14.84
N PHE A 358 13.46 -23.70 -15.45
CA PHE A 358 13.25 -23.57 -16.90
C PHE A 358 13.27 -22.12 -17.36
N LEU A 359 12.51 -21.24 -16.72
CA LEU A 359 12.46 -19.81 -17.08
C LEU A 359 13.79 -19.10 -16.86
N SER A 360 14.54 -19.42 -15.81
CA SER A 360 15.84 -18.80 -15.55
C SER A 360 16.88 -19.07 -16.66
N THR A 361 16.74 -20.20 -17.35
CA THR A 361 17.63 -20.58 -18.46
C THR A 361 17.12 -20.11 -19.83
N THR A 362 15.83 -19.84 -19.94
CA THR A 362 15.16 -19.63 -21.23
C THR A 362 14.81 -18.16 -21.49
N VAL A 363 14.49 -17.39 -20.42
CA VAL A 363 14.09 -15.98 -20.55
C VAL A 363 15.31 -15.05 -20.51
N LYS A 364 15.52 -14.30 -21.58
CA LYS A 364 16.65 -13.36 -21.75
C LYS A 364 16.36 -11.98 -21.13
N SER A 365 15.93 -11.92 -19.86
CA SER A 365 15.77 -10.66 -19.13
C SER A 365 16.68 -10.67 -17.90
N GLU A 366 17.61 -9.72 -17.81
CA GLU A 366 18.55 -9.65 -16.68
C GLU A 366 17.84 -9.43 -15.34
N LEU A 367 16.80 -8.59 -15.30
CA LEU A 367 16.00 -8.35 -14.11
C LEU A 367 15.25 -9.60 -13.70
N LEU A 368 14.54 -10.22 -14.66
CA LEU A 368 13.73 -11.40 -14.37
C LEU A 368 14.62 -12.58 -13.96
N SER A 369 15.75 -12.77 -14.64
CA SER A 369 16.74 -13.80 -14.26
C SER A 369 17.23 -13.61 -12.83
N ARG A 370 17.57 -12.38 -12.42
CA ARG A 370 17.97 -12.06 -11.03
C ARG A 370 16.86 -12.39 -10.03
N VAL A 371 15.62 -12.02 -10.32
CA VAL A 371 14.47 -12.31 -9.45
C VAL A 371 14.24 -13.81 -9.34
N LEU A 372 14.20 -14.53 -10.47
CA LEU A 372 13.97 -15.98 -10.51
C LEU A 372 15.08 -16.75 -9.78
N THR A 373 16.35 -16.37 -9.97
CA THR A 373 17.49 -17.02 -9.32
C THR A 373 17.59 -16.71 -7.82
N SER A 374 16.95 -15.65 -7.34
CA SER A 374 16.87 -15.34 -5.91
C SER A 374 15.84 -16.19 -5.15
N ALA A 375 14.90 -16.81 -5.87
CA ALA A 375 13.87 -17.63 -5.26
C ALA A 375 14.44 -18.92 -4.67
N ARG A 376 14.00 -19.30 -3.47
CA ARG A 376 14.36 -20.48 -2.71
C ARG A 376 13.11 -21.13 -2.14
N ASP A 377 13.20 -22.40 -1.76
CA ASP A 377 12.13 -23.16 -1.09
C ASP A 377 10.79 -23.04 -1.85
N VAL A 378 10.86 -23.25 -3.17
CA VAL A 378 9.72 -23.06 -4.06
C VAL A 378 8.85 -24.30 -4.05
N GLU A 379 7.60 -24.13 -3.62
CA GLU A 379 6.57 -25.16 -3.56
C GLU A 379 5.35 -24.71 -4.37
N GLY A 380 4.51 -25.64 -4.77
CA GLY A 380 3.28 -25.37 -5.51
C GLY A 380 3.35 -25.81 -6.95
N MET A 381 2.29 -25.54 -7.70
CA MET A 381 2.12 -25.96 -9.08
C MET A 381 1.98 -24.78 -10.02
N ALA A 382 2.33 -24.96 -11.26
CA ALA A 382 2.11 -24.01 -12.33
C ALA A 382 1.57 -24.71 -13.58
N SER A 383 0.72 -24.00 -14.29
CA SER A 383 0.18 -24.44 -15.57
C SER A 383 0.70 -23.55 -16.70
N PRO A 384 1.82 -23.94 -17.32
CA PRO A 384 2.36 -23.21 -18.46
C PRO A 384 1.61 -23.51 -19.76
N VAL A 385 1.56 -22.51 -20.62
CA VAL A 385 1.25 -22.63 -22.04
C VAL A 385 2.40 -21.95 -22.81
N PHE A 386 3.35 -22.75 -23.31
CA PHE A 386 4.55 -22.24 -23.97
C PHE A 386 4.48 -22.38 -25.48
N ARG A 387 4.86 -21.34 -26.18
CA ARG A 387 5.01 -21.34 -27.63
C ARG A 387 6.49 -21.45 -28.00
N LEU A 388 6.81 -22.57 -28.65
CA LEU A 388 8.15 -22.88 -29.14
C LEU A 388 8.13 -22.82 -30.67
N VAL A 389 9.11 -22.17 -31.28
CA VAL A 389 9.21 -22.03 -32.73
C VAL A 389 10.64 -22.22 -33.21
N GLY A 390 10.79 -22.68 -34.43
CA GLY A 390 12.09 -22.81 -35.05
C GLY A 390 12.30 -24.15 -35.77
N PRO A 391 13.47 -24.37 -36.36
CA PRO A 391 13.80 -25.68 -36.88
C PRO A 391 13.88 -26.72 -35.75
N PRO A 392 13.52 -27.99 -35.97
CA PRO A 392 13.46 -29.02 -34.91
C PRO A 392 14.75 -29.21 -34.10
N ASN A 393 15.89 -28.84 -34.68
CA ASN A 393 17.20 -28.89 -34.01
C ASN A 393 17.56 -27.63 -33.23
N ALA A 394 16.88 -26.51 -33.43
CA ALA A 394 17.14 -25.21 -32.81
C ALA A 394 15.84 -24.50 -32.47
N ILE A 395 14.98 -25.20 -31.74
CA ILE A 395 13.71 -24.62 -31.28
C ILE A 395 13.97 -23.57 -30.23
N THR A 396 13.36 -22.40 -30.39
CA THR A 396 13.45 -21.27 -29.47
C THR A 396 12.11 -20.99 -28.79
N PHE A 397 12.17 -20.44 -27.59
CA PHE A 397 11.01 -19.98 -26.85
C PHE A 397 10.51 -18.65 -27.45
N ALA A 398 9.30 -18.63 -28.00
CA ALA A 398 8.69 -17.44 -28.61
C ALA A 398 7.75 -16.68 -27.66
N GLY A 399 7.47 -17.26 -26.50
CA GLY A 399 6.58 -16.68 -25.51
C GLY A 399 5.62 -17.71 -24.93
N GLY A 400 4.71 -17.25 -24.10
CA GLY A 400 3.73 -18.11 -23.49
C GLY A 400 3.01 -17.47 -22.32
N GLU A 401 2.29 -18.30 -21.62
CA GLU A 401 1.51 -17.93 -20.46
C GLU A 401 1.78 -18.94 -19.34
N VAL A 402 1.82 -18.47 -18.11
CA VAL A 402 1.96 -19.29 -16.92
C VAL A 402 0.89 -18.91 -15.91
N ASN A 403 0.05 -19.86 -15.53
CA ASN A 403 -0.87 -19.72 -14.42
C ASN A 403 -0.26 -20.36 -13.18
N ALA A 404 0.16 -19.55 -12.22
CA ALA A 404 0.65 -20.01 -10.93
C ALA A 404 -0.52 -20.41 -10.01
N GLN A 405 -0.35 -21.48 -9.23
CA GLN A 405 -1.38 -22.03 -8.34
C GLN A 405 -0.77 -22.35 -6.97
N HIS A 406 -1.12 -21.55 -5.98
CA HIS A 406 -0.68 -21.71 -4.58
C HIS A 406 0.84 -21.87 -4.44
N VAL A 407 1.60 -21.04 -5.16
CA VAL A 407 3.05 -21.09 -5.11
C VAL A 407 3.57 -20.39 -3.84
N ASN A 408 4.45 -21.07 -3.10
CA ASN A 408 5.14 -20.50 -1.95
C ASN A 408 6.63 -20.41 -2.28
N LEU A 409 7.26 -19.31 -1.88
CA LEU A 409 8.70 -19.13 -2.08
C LEU A 409 9.31 -18.16 -1.08
N THR A 410 10.62 -18.25 -0.88
CA THR A 410 11.44 -17.23 -0.23
C THR A 410 12.32 -16.54 -1.26
N SER A 411 12.65 -15.27 -1.05
CA SER A 411 13.54 -14.53 -1.95
C SER A 411 14.33 -13.49 -1.16
N SER A 412 15.56 -13.24 -1.55
CA SER A 412 16.39 -12.17 -0.95
C SER A 412 15.83 -10.75 -1.19
N TYR A 413 14.89 -10.59 -2.10
CA TYR A 413 14.20 -9.32 -2.37
C TYR A 413 12.94 -9.13 -1.53
N LEU A 414 12.49 -10.18 -0.84
CA LEU A 414 11.29 -10.13 0.00
C LEU A 414 11.71 -10.23 1.47
N PRO A 415 11.15 -9.42 2.37
CA PRO A 415 11.47 -9.47 3.79
C PRO A 415 10.96 -10.73 4.48
N GLU A 416 9.94 -11.38 3.90
CA GLU A 416 9.28 -12.57 4.43
C GLU A 416 8.97 -13.57 3.31
N ARG A 417 8.57 -14.79 3.69
CA ARG A 417 8.12 -15.81 2.75
C ARG A 417 6.82 -15.38 2.06
N LEU A 418 6.82 -15.42 0.74
CA LEU A 418 5.62 -15.24 -0.07
C LEU A 418 4.85 -16.58 -0.12
N THR A 419 3.56 -16.54 0.21
CA THR A 419 2.71 -17.73 0.27
C THR A 419 1.45 -17.54 -0.58
N GLY A 420 0.92 -18.67 -1.09
CA GLY A 420 -0.35 -18.68 -1.83
C GLY A 420 -0.32 -17.84 -3.12
N LEU A 421 0.86 -17.66 -3.73
CA LEU A 421 0.96 -16.91 -4.99
C LEU A 421 0.15 -17.60 -6.07
N GLN A 422 -0.77 -16.86 -6.65
CA GLN A 422 -1.60 -17.29 -7.76
C GLN A 422 -1.80 -16.15 -8.74
N GLY A 423 -1.98 -16.47 -10.02
CA GLY A 423 -2.20 -15.48 -11.06
C GLY A 423 -1.53 -15.86 -12.37
N ARG A 424 -1.69 -14.99 -13.33
CA ARG A 424 -1.29 -15.21 -14.71
C ARG A 424 -0.09 -14.36 -15.07
N PHE A 425 0.92 -15.01 -15.64
CA PHE A 425 2.12 -14.38 -16.20
C PHE A 425 2.13 -14.62 -17.70
N ILE A 426 2.22 -13.55 -18.48
CA ILE A 426 2.32 -13.62 -19.94
C ILE A 426 3.77 -13.29 -20.30
N LEU A 427 4.40 -14.22 -21.01
CA LEU A 427 5.79 -14.16 -21.45
C LEU A 427 5.78 -13.95 -22.97
N ALA A 428 6.15 -12.78 -23.43
CA ALA A 428 6.34 -12.48 -24.83
C ALA A 428 7.83 -12.22 -25.13
N GLU A 429 8.21 -12.20 -26.39
CA GLU A 429 9.58 -11.88 -26.76
C GLU A 429 9.93 -10.45 -26.30
N GLY A 430 10.81 -10.37 -25.30
CA GLY A 430 11.22 -9.12 -24.70
C GLY A 430 10.23 -8.44 -23.73
N GLU A 431 9.12 -9.08 -23.36
CA GLU A 431 8.18 -8.54 -22.37
C GLU A 431 7.60 -9.64 -21.48
N THR A 432 7.44 -9.34 -20.19
CA THR A 432 6.73 -10.16 -19.23
C THR A 432 5.61 -9.33 -18.61
N GLN A 433 4.40 -9.82 -18.67
CA GLN A 433 3.23 -9.17 -18.10
C GLN A 433 2.66 -10.01 -16.96
N CYS A 434 2.38 -9.39 -15.83
CA CYS A 434 1.65 -9.94 -14.70
C CYS A 434 0.18 -9.52 -14.80
N ASP A 435 -0.73 -10.47 -14.71
CA ASP A 435 -2.17 -10.24 -14.77
C ASP A 435 -2.84 -10.91 -13.57
N GLN A 436 -3.49 -10.11 -12.74
CA GLN A 436 -4.19 -10.55 -11.52
C GLN A 436 -3.33 -11.47 -10.61
N VAL A 437 -2.04 -11.16 -10.48
CA VAL A 437 -1.16 -11.92 -9.59
C VAL A 437 -1.45 -11.53 -8.15
N THR A 438 -1.75 -12.51 -7.30
CA THR A 438 -2.06 -12.32 -5.88
C THR A 438 -1.25 -13.30 -5.02
N GLY A 439 -0.91 -12.89 -3.81
CA GLY A 439 -0.21 -13.73 -2.84
C GLY A 439 -0.21 -13.07 -1.46
N HIS A 440 0.38 -13.72 -0.48
CA HIS A 440 0.46 -13.20 0.89
C HIS A 440 1.91 -13.10 1.35
N LEU A 441 2.23 -11.99 1.98
CA LEU A 441 3.50 -11.76 2.67
C LEU A 441 3.18 -11.67 4.17
N GLY A 442 3.36 -12.76 4.90
CA GLY A 442 2.76 -12.92 6.23
C GLY A 442 1.23 -12.87 6.15
N ASP A 443 0.60 -11.92 6.84
CA ASP A 443 -0.84 -11.63 6.80
C ASP A 443 -1.24 -10.56 5.78
N LEU A 444 -0.27 -10.00 5.06
CA LEU A 444 -0.52 -8.98 4.04
C LEU A 444 -0.89 -9.59 2.69
N LEU A 445 -2.01 -9.19 2.12
CA LEU A 445 -2.39 -9.51 0.75
C LEU A 445 -1.60 -8.62 -0.22
N VAL A 446 -0.85 -9.24 -1.10
CA VAL A 446 -0.10 -8.58 -2.18
C VAL A 446 -0.76 -8.89 -3.52
N GLN A 447 -0.98 -7.86 -4.32
CA GLN A 447 -1.52 -7.97 -5.68
C GLN A 447 -0.57 -7.26 -6.64
N VAL A 448 -0.24 -7.91 -7.75
CA VAL A 448 0.69 -7.38 -8.75
C VAL A 448 0.04 -7.42 -10.13
N GLN A 449 0.18 -6.32 -10.87
CA GLN A 449 -0.30 -6.18 -12.24
C GLN A 449 0.67 -5.29 -13.04
N GLY A 450 0.83 -5.55 -14.34
CA GLY A 450 1.64 -4.71 -15.24
C GLY A 450 2.72 -5.47 -15.97
N GLY A 451 3.52 -4.77 -16.77
CA GLY A 451 4.51 -5.33 -17.66
C GLY A 451 5.96 -4.93 -17.35
N ILE A 452 6.88 -5.81 -17.72
CA ILE A 452 8.32 -5.57 -17.66
C ILE A 452 8.90 -5.96 -19.01
N THR A 453 9.57 -5.03 -19.70
CA THR A 453 10.28 -5.36 -20.92
C THR A 453 11.60 -6.07 -20.62
N GLY A 454 11.98 -7.04 -21.47
CA GLY A 454 13.25 -7.75 -21.37
C GLY A 454 14.41 -6.98 -22.05
N GLY A 455 15.61 -7.55 -21.92
CA GLY A 455 16.84 -7.05 -22.52
C GLY A 455 17.73 -6.25 -21.57
N THR A 456 18.82 -5.68 -22.13
CA THR A 456 19.68 -4.75 -21.39
C THR A 456 18.94 -3.44 -21.20
N GLY A 457 18.53 -3.15 -19.96
CA GLY A 457 17.72 -1.98 -19.63
C GLY A 457 16.22 -2.26 -19.64
N SER A 458 15.79 -3.30 -18.91
CA SER A 458 14.37 -3.62 -18.68
C SER A 458 13.57 -2.37 -18.27
N ILE A 459 12.37 -2.21 -18.80
CA ILE A 459 11.49 -1.07 -18.56
C ILE A 459 10.21 -1.58 -17.92
N PHE A 460 9.81 -0.98 -16.79
CA PHE A 460 8.49 -1.19 -16.20
C PHE A 460 7.42 -0.42 -16.97
N ARG A 461 6.31 -1.11 -17.29
CA ARG A 461 5.12 -0.53 -17.93
C ARG A 461 3.93 -0.71 -17.01
N ASP A 462 3.50 0.40 -16.40
CA ASP A 462 2.34 0.44 -15.48
C ASP A 462 2.34 -0.72 -14.47
N PHE A 463 3.56 -1.02 -13.97
CA PHE A 463 3.74 -2.12 -13.03
C PHE A 463 3.22 -1.72 -11.65
N ALA A 464 2.02 -2.17 -11.31
CA ALA A 464 1.34 -1.82 -10.09
C ALA A 464 1.46 -2.93 -9.04
N VAL A 465 1.88 -2.56 -7.84
CA VAL A 465 1.89 -3.42 -6.66
C VAL A 465 0.93 -2.84 -5.64
N ARG A 466 -0.06 -3.61 -5.24
CA ARG A 466 -0.98 -3.27 -4.15
C ARG A 466 -0.74 -4.20 -2.98
N ILE A 467 -0.63 -3.63 -1.79
CA ILE A 467 -0.47 -4.37 -0.53
C ILE A 467 -1.58 -3.90 0.41
N SER A 468 -2.25 -4.84 1.06
CA SER A 468 -3.29 -4.54 2.04
C SER A 468 -3.26 -5.54 3.19
N GLY A 469 -3.50 -5.06 4.40
CA GLY A 469 -3.49 -5.88 5.60
C GLY A 469 -3.25 -5.08 6.87
N ASP A 470 -2.69 -5.70 7.89
CA ASP A 470 -2.41 -5.06 9.17
C ASP A 470 -1.40 -3.91 9.03
N ALA A 471 -1.78 -2.74 9.55
CA ALA A 471 -0.99 -1.51 9.43
C ALA A 471 0.36 -1.59 10.17
N ALA A 472 0.40 -2.29 11.31
CA ALA A 472 1.62 -2.46 12.09
C ALA A 472 2.60 -3.39 11.35
N HIS A 473 2.09 -4.47 10.77
CA HIS A 473 2.89 -5.37 9.94
C HIS A 473 3.43 -4.63 8.70
N MET A 474 2.56 -3.88 8.00
CA MET A 474 2.98 -3.08 6.83
C MET A 474 4.05 -2.05 7.18
N ALA A 475 3.94 -1.39 8.34
CA ALA A 475 4.95 -0.45 8.82
C ALA A 475 6.30 -1.12 9.12
N ASN A 476 6.30 -2.37 9.65
CA ASN A 476 7.50 -3.14 9.92
C ASN A 476 8.24 -3.59 8.65
N LEU A 477 7.54 -3.74 7.53
CA LEU A 477 8.16 -4.04 6.23
C LEU A 477 8.91 -2.83 5.64
N MET A 478 8.57 -1.62 6.07
CA MET A 478 9.31 -0.44 5.66
C MET A 478 10.69 -0.42 6.35
N PRO A 479 11.70 0.19 5.72
CA PRO A 479 13.00 0.36 6.39
C PRO A 479 12.77 0.96 7.79
N ALA A 480 13.30 0.30 8.83
CA ALA A 480 13.03 0.56 10.26
C ALA A 480 13.15 2.02 10.73
N LYS A 481 13.62 2.91 9.87
CA LYS A 481 13.79 4.35 10.11
C LYS A 481 12.97 5.23 9.17
N ALA A 482 12.12 4.66 8.33
CA ALA A 482 11.27 5.42 7.41
C ALA A 482 9.96 5.89 8.05
N VAL A 483 9.52 5.22 9.12
CA VAL A 483 8.30 5.55 9.86
C VAL A 483 8.70 6.26 11.17
N PRO A 484 8.08 7.39 11.53
CA PRO A 484 8.28 8.02 12.83
C PRO A 484 7.95 7.05 13.97
N PRO A 485 8.61 7.15 15.14
CA PRO A 485 8.28 6.30 16.28
C PRO A 485 6.82 6.51 16.71
N GLY A 486 6.07 5.45 16.70
CA GLY A 486 4.65 5.46 17.02
C GLY A 486 4.04 4.06 16.91
N THR A 487 2.76 3.95 17.17
CA THR A 487 2.00 2.71 17.00
C THR A 487 0.99 2.86 15.87
N MET A 488 0.84 1.81 15.09
CA MET A 488 -0.20 1.67 14.07
C MET A 488 -0.99 0.39 14.36
N GLU A 489 -2.31 0.46 14.32
CA GLU A 489 -3.21 -0.66 14.57
C GLU A 489 -4.34 -0.62 13.54
N GLY A 490 -4.85 -1.78 13.11
CA GLY A 490 -5.95 -1.88 12.14
C GLY A 490 -5.48 -2.09 10.71
N MET A 491 -6.33 -1.81 9.73
CA MET A 491 -6.09 -2.11 8.31
C MET A 491 -5.52 -0.91 7.56
N ALA A 492 -4.52 -1.18 6.73
CA ALA A 492 -3.98 -0.22 5.78
C ALA A 492 -3.87 -0.82 4.38
N SER A 493 -3.82 0.02 3.37
CA SER A 493 -3.51 -0.42 2.00
C SER A 493 -2.56 0.55 1.31
N THR A 494 -1.72 0.03 0.44
CA THR A 494 -0.86 0.84 -0.42
C THR A 494 -0.94 0.34 -1.86
N ILE A 495 -0.84 1.26 -2.79
CA ILE A 495 -0.64 0.98 -4.21
C ILE A 495 0.59 1.74 -4.68
N VAL A 496 1.50 1.05 -5.34
CA VAL A 496 2.70 1.64 -5.94
C VAL A 496 2.71 1.28 -7.42
N VAL A 497 2.72 2.28 -8.27
CA VAL A 497 2.89 2.12 -9.72
C VAL A 497 4.32 2.46 -10.07
N ILE A 498 4.97 1.54 -10.76
CA ILE A 498 6.38 1.60 -11.15
C ILE A 498 6.44 1.73 -12.66
N THR A 499 7.16 2.71 -13.16
CA THR A 499 7.36 2.95 -14.60
C THR A 499 8.82 3.26 -14.91
N GLY A 500 9.20 3.18 -16.17
CA GLY A 500 10.56 3.56 -16.61
C GLY A 500 11.59 2.44 -16.46
N ALA A 501 12.86 2.79 -16.64
CA ALA A 501 13.96 1.83 -16.67
C ALA A 501 14.20 1.16 -15.30
N SER A 502 14.50 -0.14 -15.29
CA SER A 502 14.72 -0.91 -14.06
C SER A 502 15.91 -0.45 -13.21
N GLY A 503 16.88 0.23 -13.84
CA GLY A 503 18.03 0.83 -13.12
C GLY A 503 17.70 2.17 -12.43
N ALA A 504 16.64 2.85 -12.87
CA ALA A 504 16.15 4.11 -12.33
C ALA A 504 14.62 4.18 -12.51
N PRO A 505 13.83 3.33 -11.84
CA PRO A 505 12.39 3.33 -12.00
C PRO A 505 11.75 4.55 -11.35
N HIS A 506 10.71 5.06 -12.00
CA HIS A 506 9.84 6.09 -11.46
C HIS A 506 8.71 5.43 -10.66
N LEU A 507 8.49 5.90 -9.44
CA LEU A 507 7.49 5.40 -8.52
C LEU A 507 6.40 6.45 -8.29
N ARG A 508 5.17 6.03 -8.36
CA ARG A 508 4.02 6.80 -7.91
C ARG A 508 3.15 5.90 -7.04
N GLY A 509 2.83 6.36 -5.85
CA GLY A 509 2.05 5.53 -4.93
C GLY A 509 1.11 6.30 -4.04
N GLU A 510 0.21 5.55 -3.41
CA GLU A 510 -0.71 6.02 -2.40
C GLU A 510 -0.75 5.01 -1.25
N ILE A 511 -0.66 5.51 -0.02
CA ILE A 511 -0.86 4.75 1.20
C ILE A 511 -2.17 5.24 1.82
N VAL A 512 -3.14 4.35 2.00
CA VAL A 512 -4.43 4.65 2.60
C VAL A 512 -4.44 4.12 4.03
N LEU A 513 -4.65 5.03 4.98
CA LEU A 513 -4.65 4.77 6.42
C LEU A 513 -6.03 5.00 7.04
N THR A 514 -7.10 4.98 6.26
CA THR A 514 -8.45 5.29 6.74
C THR A 514 -8.86 4.39 7.91
N ASP A 515 -8.70 3.09 7.77
CA ASP A 515 -9.16 2.10 8.74
C ASP A 515 -8.11 1.76 9.82
N SER A 516 -6.98 2.44 9.80
CA SER A 516 -5.95 2.29 10.82
C SER A 516 -6.03 3.38 11.89
N LYS A 517 -5.74 3.02 13.13
CA LYS A 517 -5.42 3.94 14.21
C LYS A 517 -3.93 4.23 14.17
N VAL A 518 -3.56 5.51 14.14
CA VAL A 518 -2.16 5.94 14.12
C VAL A 518 -1.89 6.85 15.31
N SER A 519 -0.97 6.48 16.17
CA SER A 519 -0.53 7.27 17.31
C SER A 519 0.94 7.65 17.15
N LEU A 520 1.20 8.93 16.94
CA LEU A 520 2.53 9.52 16.89
C LEU A 520 2.68 10.41 18.13
N PRO A 521 3.41 9.98 19.16
CA PRO A 521 3.50 10.70 20.43
C PRO A 521 3.96 12.15 20.27
N GLY A 522 3.18 13.10 20.82
CA GLY A 522 3.46 14.53 20.71
C GLY A 522 3.13 15.19 19.37
N ILE A 523 2.72 14.43 18.35
CA ILE A 523 2.37 14.94 17.02
C ILE A 523 0.87 14.80 16.79
N MET A 524 0.35 13.57 16.76
CA MET A 524 -1.05 13.33 16.44
C MET A 524 -1.54 11.96 16.93
N GLU A 525 -2.84 11.85 17.12
CA GLU A 525 -3.56 10.60 17.38
C GLU A 525 -4.74 10.50 16.41
N LYS A 526 -4.57 9.76 15.33
CA LYS A 526 -5.61 9.51 14.35
C LYS A 526 -6.46 8.31 14.79
N PRO A 527 -7.78 8.45 14.93
CA PRO A 527 -8.67 7.32 15.18
C PRO A 527 -8.87 6.47 13.91
N ALA A 528 -9.24 5.21 14.06
CA ALA A 528 -9.71 4.37 12.96
C ALA A 528 -10.99 4.97 12.35
N GLY A 529 -11.17 4.81 11.03
CA GLY A 529 -12.29 5.38 10.27
C GLY A 529 -12.09 6.84 9.80
N ALA A 530 -11.06 7.54 10.31
CA ALA A 530 -10.73 8.88 9.82
C ALA A 530 -9.98 8.78 8.48
N PRO A 531 -10.48 9.42 7.38
CA PRO A 531 -9.84 9.31 6.07
C PRO A 531 -8.48 10.01 6.05
N VAL A 532 -7.44 9.23 5.81
CA VAL A 532 -6.07 9.73 5.59
C VAL A 532 -5.43 8.93 4.48
N SER A 533 -4.83 9.62 3.52
CA SER A 533 -3.93 9.00 2.54
C SER A 533 -2.65 9.81 2.36
N VAL A 534 -1.60 9.12 1.95
CA VAL A 534 -0.29 9.70 1.61
C VAL A 534 0.04 9.30 0.19
N MET A 535 -0.02 10.27 -0.72
CA MET A 535 0.43 10.10 -2.10
C MET A 535 1.89 10.50 -2.21
N PHE A 536 2.66 9.75 -2.98
CA PHE A 536 4.06 10.06 -3.22
C PHE A 536 4.47 9.78 -4.67
N GLU A 537 5.48 10.50 -5.13
CA GLU A 537 6.05 10.38 -6.47
C GLU A 537 7.56 10.60 -6.38
N GLY A 538 8.33 9.79 -7.10
CA GLY A 538 9.78 9.89 -7.07
C GLY A 538 10.48 8.82 -7.91
N ASP A 539 11.80 8.80 -7.84
CA ASP A 539 12.67 7.91 -8.61
C ASP A 539 13.54 7.07 -7.67
N VAL A 540 13.89 5.88 -8.09
CA VAL A 540 14.86 5.03 -7.36
C VAL A 540 16.21 5.08 -8.09
N GLU A 541 17.22 5.59 -7.43
CA GLU A 541 18.57 5.67 -7.96
C GLU A 541 19.44 4.49 -7.48
N GLN A 542 20.10 3.80 -8.42
CA GLN A 542 21.05 2.69 -8.17
C GLN A 542 20.50 1.58 -7.25
N SER A 543 19.19 1.35 -7.24
CA SER A 543 18.49 0.35 -6.41
C SER A 543 18.72 0.48 -4.89
N LYS A 544 19.22 1.63 -4.42
CA LYS A 544 19.56 1.88 -2.99
C LYS A 544 18.93 3.11 -2.39
N HIS A 545 18.60 4.10 -3.21
CA HIS A 545 18.08 5.37 -2.75
C HIS A 545 16.79 5.72 -3.47
N MET A 546 15.73 5.97 -2.71
CA MET A 546 14.48 6.51 -3.24
C MET A 546 14.52 8.03 -3.11
N MET A 547 14.39 8.73 -4.23
CA MET A 547 14.30 10.18 -4.30
C MET A 547 12.85 10.58 -4.56
N LEU A 548 12.12 10.97 -3.51
CA LEU A 548 10.76 11.49 -3.65
C LEU A 548 10.83 12.95 -4.09
N THR A 549 10.06 13.30 -5.10
CA THR A 549 9.95 14.67 -5.65
C THR A 549 8.65 15.34 -5.24
N ARG A 550 7.65 14.55 -4.92
CA ARG A 550 6.35 15.00 -4.44
C ARG A 550 5.81 14.03 -3.39
N VAL A 551 5.32 14.58 -2.29
CA VAL A 551 4.53 13.87 -1.28
C VAL A 551 3.31 14.72 -0.98
N GLU A 552 2.13 14.13 -0.92
CA GLU A 552 0.90 14.82 -0.53
C GLU A 552 0.21 14.03 0.58
N ILE A 553 0.04 14.65 1.73
CA ILE A 553 -0.72 14.08 2.84
C ILE A 553 -2.14 14.64 2.74
N ALA A 554 -3.10 13.77 2.53
CA ALA A 554 -4.51 14.13 2.44
C ALA A 554 -5.28 13.58 3.65
N ALA A 555 -5.92 14.47 4.39
CA ALA A 555 -6.87 14.17 5.45
C ALA A 555 -8.10 15.08 5.22
N PRO A 556 -8.98 14.71 4.32
CA PRO A 556 -10.02 15.61 3.79
C PRO A 556 -10.78 16.37 4.89
N PRO A 557 -10.96 17.69 4.68
CA PRO A 557 -10.60 18.48 3.50
C PRO A 557 -9.16 19.01 3.45
N LEU A 558 -8.33 18.71 4.46
CA LEU A 558 -6.92 19.09 4.52
C LEU A 558 -6.11 18.36 3.45
N ARG A 559 -5.31 19.12 2.69
CA ARG A 559 -4.29 18.60 1.77
C ARG A 559 -2.97 19.34 1.99
N LEU A 560 -1.91 18.57 2.24
CA LEU A 560 -0.57 19.08 2.50
C LEU A 560 0.37 18.62 1.38
N PRO A 561 0.51 19.37 0.29
CA PRO A 561 1.44 19.06 -0.78
C PRO A 561 2.87 19.43 -0.38
N ILE A 562 3.74 18.46 -0.37
CA ILE A 562 5.18 18.60 -0.13
C ILE A 562 5.89 18.39 -1.47
N LYS A 563 6.61 19.40 -1.96
CA LYS A 563 7.33 19.35 -3.23
C LYS A 563 8.82 19.58 -2.98
N GLY A 564 9.66 18.81 -3.64
CA GLY A 564 11.11 18.95 -3.50
C GLY A 564 11.82 17.61 -3.58
N LYS A 565 12.95 17.47 -2.93
CA LYS A 565 13.76 16.25 -2.95
C LYS A 565 13.83 15.66 -1.55
N ILE A 566 13.29 14.44 -1.41
CA ILE A 566 13.37 13.67 -0.16
C ILE A 566 14.03 12.34 -0.51
N GLN A 567 15.28 12.17 -0.05
CA GLN A 567 16.01 10.93 -0.23
C GLN A 567 15.78 10.01 0.96
N LEU A 568 15.29 8.81 0.66
CA LEU A 568 15.12 7.72 1.61
C LEU A 568 16.14 6.61 1.29
N GLY A 569 16.74 6.02 2.32
CA GLY A 569 17.76 4.98 2.19
C GLY A 569 18.81 5.09 3.29
N ASP A 570 20.02 4.60 3.08
CA ASP A 570 21.11 4.66 4.05
C ASP A 570 21.48 6.11 4.43
N LYS A 571 21.39 7.02 3.49
CA LYS A 571 21.57 8.47 3.70
C LYS A 571 20.20 9.14 3.55
N PHE A 572 19.75 9.79 4.61
CA PHE A 572 18.55 10.62 4.58
C PHE A 572 18.90 12.06 4.17
N PHE A 573 18.09 12.62 3.31
CA PHE A 573 18.19 14.02 2.90
C PHE A 573 16.80 14.56 2.57
N ILE A 574 16.49 15.77 3.02
CA ILE A 574 15.27 16.49 2.67
C ILE A 574 15.60 17.92 2.25
N ASP A 575 15.11 18.34 1.09
CA ASP A 575 15.07 19.72 0.59
C ASP A 575 13.72 19.90 -0.09
N ALA A 576 12.73 20.26 0.67
CA ALA A 576 11.35 20.27 0.26
C ALA A 576 10.60 21.51 0.70
N SER A 577 9.58 21.89 -0.03
CA SER A 577 8.63 22.95 0.30
C SER A 577 7.24 22.40 0.55
N LEU A 578 6.56 22.95 1.55
CA LEU A 578 5.17 22.70 1.89
C LEU A 578 4.43 24.03 1.82
N ALA A 579 3.43 24.13 0.98
CA ALA A 579 2.57 25.30 0.90
C ALA A 579 1.10 24.87 0.82
N THR A 580 0.25 25.50 1.63
CA THR A 580 -1.20 25.32 1.56
C THR A 580 -1.83 26.57 0.97
N GLY A 581 -2.94 26.42 0.25
CA GLY A 581 -3.88 27.53 0.07
C GLY A 581 -4.60 27.86 1.39
N THR A 582 -5.57 28.73 1.33
CA THR A 582 -6.42 29.06 2.49
C THR A 582 -7.20 27.83 2.94
N LEU A 583 -6.90 27.33 4.13
CA LEU A 583 -7.52 26.18 4.75
C LEU A 583 -8.46 26.62 5.87
N SER A 584 -9.74 26.25 5.78
CA SER A 584 -10.69 26.49 6.87
C SER A 584 -10.49 25.52 8.03
N LEU A 585 -10.18 26.03 9.22
CA LEU A 585 -9.97 25.21 10.42
C LEU A 585 -11.24 24.51 10.92
N SER A 586 -12.44 25.06 10.64
CA SER A 586 -13.71 24.40 10.98
C SER A 586 -13.91 23.06 10.26
N SER A 587 -13.19 22.86 9.16
CA SER A 587 -13.22 21.64 8.39
C SER A 587 -12.06 20.67 8.71
N VAL A 588 -11.08 21.11 9.50
CA VAL A 588 -9.95 20.25 9.92
C VAL A 588 -10.39 19.36 11.08
N PRO A 589 -10.19 18.03 10.99
CA PRO A 589 -10.55 17.10 12.06
C PRO A 589 -9.88 17.43 13.39
N GLU A 590 -10.59 17.28 14.50
CA GLU A 590 -10.09 17.54 15.86
C GLU A 590 -8.82 16.75 16.25
N TRP A 591 -8.66 15.55 15.68
CA TRP A 591 -7.47 14.73 15.94
C TRP A 591 -6.19 15.29 15.30
N ILE A 592 -6.30 16.21 14.32
CA ILE A 592 -5.16 16.93 13.72
C ILE A 592 -4.89 18.19 14.52
N VAL A 593 -5.92 18.95 14.87
CA VAL A 593 -5.79 20.20 15.62
C VAL A 593 -6.55 20.07 16.92
N LYS A 594 -5.84 19.65 17.99
CA LYS A 594 -6.39 19.62 19.35
C LYS A 594 -6.60 21.06 19.82
N GLY A 595 -7.81 21.53 19.93
CA GLY A 595 -8.03 22.89 20.45
C GLY A 595 -9.40 23.49 20.16
N GLY A 596 -10.35 22.75 19.61
CA GLY A 596 -11.73 23.23 19.48
C GLY A 596 -11.87 24.47 18.58
N PHE A 597 -11.20 24.50 17.43
CA PHE A 597 -11.41 25.55 16.43
C PHE A 597 -12.77 25.37 15.74
N GLU A 598 -13.66 26.33 15.94
CA GLU A 598 -14.95 26.37 15.23
C GLU A 598 -14.87 27.14 13.90
N ALA A 599 -13.95 28.10 13.79
CA ALA A 599 -13.67 28.84 12.57
C ALA A 599 -12.21 29.29 12.52
N GLY A 600 -11.75 29.67 11.34
CA GLY A 600 -10.43 30.24 11.09
C GLY A 600 -9.89 29.83 9.73
N ASN A 601 -9.03 30.64 9.17
CA ASN A 601 -8.33 30.40 7.92
C ASN A 601 -6.83 30.26 8.18
N LEU A 602 -6.29 29.08 7.93
CA LEU A 602 -4.87 28.76 8.03
C LEU A 602 -4.21 28.77 6.67
N GLU A 603 -3.09 29.43 6.56
CA GLU A 603 -2.20 29.43 5.40
C GLU A 603 -0.77 29.19 5.88
N LEU A 604 -0.02 28.41 5.16
CA LEU A 604 1.40 28.21 5.46
C LEU A 604 2.23 28.01 4.19
N SER A 605 3.49 28.43 4.27
CA SER A 605 4.49 28.16 3.25
C SER A 605 5.83 27.94 3.94
N LEU A 606 6.33 26.71 3.89
CA LEU A 606 7.53 26.26 4.58
C LEU A 606 8.53 25.65 3.61
N GLU A 607 9.80 25.96 3.79
CA GLU A 607 10.93 25.27 3.19
C GLU A 607 11.67 24.49 4.27
N ILE A 608 11.93 23.23 4.04
CA ILE A 608 12.50 22.29 5.00
C ILE A 608 13.77 21.69 4.41
N LYS A 609 14.90 21.81 5.12
CA LYS A 609 16.18 21.23 4.73
C LYS A 609 16.79 20.44 5.87
N GLY A 610 17.10 19.16 5.64
CA GLY A 610 17.70 18.27 6.61
C GLY A 610 18.63 17.24 5.97
N ARG A 611 19.58 16.72 6.73
CA ARG A 611 20.55 15.71 6.28
C ARG A 611 20.57 14.44 7.12
N ASP A 612 19.73 14.37 8.11
CA ASP A 612 19.53 13.22 8.97
C ASP A 612 18.02 13.05 9.26
N ARG A 613 17.66 11.99 9.97
CA ARG A 613 16.25 11.66 10.29
C ARG A 613 15.75 12.33 11.58
N ASP A 614 16.63 13.03 12.31
CA ASP A 614 16.22 13.81 13.45
C ASP A 614 15.62 15.15 12.98
N TRP A 615 14.29 15.23 13.00
CA TRP A 615 13.55 16.43 12.58
C TRP A 615 13.93 17.68 13.40
N HIS A 616 14.47 17.53 14.62
CA HIS A 616 14.96 18.65 15.45
C HIS A 616 16.21 19.32 14.84
N SER A 617 16.97 18.56 14.03
CA SER A 617 18.14 19.09 13.31
C SER A 617 17.78 19.82 12.01
N TRP A 618 16.51 19.71 11.55
CA TRP A 618 16.12 20.27 10.26
C TRP A 618 16.01 21.79 10.29
N LYS A 619 16.44 22.40 9.22
CA LYS A 619 16.35 23.84 9.02
C LYS A 619 15.04 24.15 8.30
N THR A 620 14.11 24.74 9.04
CA THR A 620 12.81 25.13 8.50
C THR A 620 12.76 26.64 8.34
N THR A 621 12.39 27.10 7.15
CA THR A 621 12.17 28.51 6.85
C THR A 621 10.79 28.70 6.21
N GLY A 622 10.21 29.89 6.34
CA GLY A 622 8.90 30.17 5.77
C GLY A 622 7.96 30.91 6.72
N TRP A 623 6.69 30.78 6.51
CA TRP A 623 5.68 31.48 7.31
C TRP A 623 4.41 30.65 7.51
N LEU A 624 3.69 30.98 8.59
CA LEU A 624 2.36 30.49 8.91
C LEU A 624 1.49 31.68 9.28
N ALA A 625 0.28 31.72 8.73
CA ALA A 625 -0.73 32.74 9.06
C ALA A 625 -2.06 32.06 9.39
N LEU A 626 -2.64 32.44 10.52
CA LEU A 626 -3.99 32.12 10.92
C LEU A 626 -4.80 33.42 11.00
N SER A 627 -5.96 33.47 10.42
CA SER A 627 -6.85 34.61 10.45
C SER A 627 -8.29 34.21 10.77
N ASN A 628 -9.05 35.15 11.36
CA ASN A 628 -10.47 34.96 11.70
C ASN A 628 -10.71 33.70 12.56
N GLY A 629 -9.77 33.34 13.43
CA GLY A 629 -9.89 32.17 14.28
C GLY A 629 -10.97 32.35 15.35
N LEU A 630 -11.81 31.32 15.50
CA LEU A 630 -12.77 31.16 16.60
C LEU A 630 -12.43 29.84 17.29
N MET A 631 -12.06 29.90 18.58
CA MET A 631 -11.63 28.71 19.33
C MET A 631 -12.40 28.59 20.64
N VAL A 632 -12.96 27.42 20.90
CA VAL A 632 -13.62 27.07 22.16
C VAL A 632 -12.76 26.08 22.92
N THR A 633 -12.26 26.46 24.10
CA THR A 633 -11.43 25.61 24.93
C THR A 633 -12.11 25.25 26.24
N LYS A 634 -11.86 24.03 26.72
CA LYS A 634 -12.31 23.61 28.08
C LYS A 634 -11.42 24.32 29.13
N GLY A 635 -11.80 25.46 29.64
CA GLY A 635 -11.05 26.16 30.70
C GLY A 635 -10.96 27.66 30.51
N THR A 636 -11.50 28.20 29.45
CA THR A 636 -11.70 29.66 29.28
C THR A 636 -13.16 30.01 29.54
N ASP A 637 -13.43 31.18 30.10
CA ASP A 637 -14.78 31.72 30.36
C ASP A 637 -15.41 32.30 29.07
N GLY A 638 -15.38 31.51 27.96
CA GLY A 638 -15.96 31.86 26.69
C GLY A 638 -15.05 31.55 25.51
N PRO A 639 -15.55 31.72 24.30
CA PRO A 639 -14.79 31.51 23.08
C PRO A 639 -13.74 32.62 22.85
N ILE A 640 -12.61 32.20 22.27
CA ILE A 640 -11.59 33.12 21.78
C ILE A 640 -11.95 33.53 20.36
N HIS A 641 -12.20 34.82 20.16
CA HIS A 641 -12.60 35.43 18.89
C HIS A 641 -11.43 36.17 18.21
N ASP A 642 -11.56 36.37 16.90
CA ASP A 642 -10.66 37.18 16.07
C ASP A 642 -9.20 36.74 16.22
N LEU A 643 -8.96 35.39 16.44
CA LEU A 643 -7.62 34.89 16.59
C LEU A 643 -6.88 35.05 15.27
N TYR A 644 -5.82 35.84 15.34
CA TYR A 644 -4.89 36.07 14.25
C TYR A 644 -3.48 35.70 14.71
N VAL A 645 -2.76 34.92 13.91
CA VAL A 645 -1.37 34.54 14.13
C VAL A 645 -0.58 34.75 12.85
N ARG A 646 0.56 35.37 12.92
CA ARG A 646 1.53 35.43 11.82
C ARG A 646 2.92 35.11 12.33
N LEU A 647 3.40 33.94 11.96
CA LEU A 647 4.68 33.38 12.35
C LEU A 647 5.61 33.33 11.13
N LEU A 648 6.82 33.82 11.25
CA LEU A 648 7.89 33.71 10.27
C LEU A 648 8.98 32.82 10.83
N LEU A 649 9.34 31.78 10.13
CA LEU A 649 10.43 30.87 10.46
C LEU A 649 11.63 31.20 9.59
N THR A 650 12.73 31.45 10.22
CA THR A 650 14.04 31.56 9.59
C THR A 650 14.94 30.47 10.16
N ARG A 651 16.09 30.26 9.58
CA ARG A 651 16.99 29.11 9.84
C ARG A 651 17.06 28.62 11.29
N ASP A 652 17.19 29.56 12.25
CA ASP A 652 17.35 29.27 13.68
C ASP A 652 16.41 30.12 14.57
N THR A 653 15.51 30.89 13.93
CA THR A 653 14.63 31.83 14.61
C THR A 653 13.19 31.68 14.13
N ALA A 654 12.29 31.57 15.08
CA ALA A 654 10.85 31.72 14.85
C ALA A 654 10.42 33.12 15.30
N GLU A 655 9.94 33.93 14.40
CA GLU A 655 9.49 35.28 14.65
C GLU A 655 7.97 35.37 14.62
N LEU A 656 7.36 35.58 15.78
CA LEU A 656 5.93 35.87 15.89
C LEU A 656 5.72 37.33 15.53
N LYS A 657 5.36 37.58 14.27
CA LYS A 657 5.10 38.93 13.78
C LYS A 657 3.88 39.54 14.42
N ARG A 658 2.89 38.72 14.72
CA ARG A 658 1.69 39.11 15.42
C ARG A 658 0.91 37.88 15.86
N LEU A 659 0.52 37.85 17.12
CA LEU A 659 -0.61 37.08 17.65
C LEU A 659 -1.62 38.08 18.16
N SER A 660 -2.86 38.01 17.80
CA SER A 660 -3.92 38.81 18.42
C SER A 660 -5.21 38.04 18.56
N PHE A 661 -5.92 38.25 19.64
CA PHE A 661 -7.22 37.62 19.88
C PHE A 661 -8.07 38.44 20.84
N ARG A 662 -9.34 38.11 20.95
CA ARG A 662 -10.30 38.63 21.90
C ARG A 662 -10.90 37.50 22.72
N LEU A 663 -10.98 37.67 24.04
CA LEU A 663 -11.63 36.75 24.96
C LEU A 663 -12.58 37.57 25.84
N ALA A 664 -13.89 37.38 25.69
CA ALA A 664 -14.92 38.26 26.26
C ALA A 664 -14.60 39.74 25.94
N ASP A 665 -14.44 40.58 26.98
CA ASP A 665 -14.10 42.00 26.84
C ASP A 665 -12.58 42.26 26.72
N SER A 666 -11.76 41.22 26.77
CA SER A 666 -10.30 41.34 26.75
C SER A 666 -9.75 41.19 25.35
N ASP A 667 -8.75 42.01 25.00
CA ASP A 667 -7.94 41.86 23.81
C ASP A 667 -6.49 41.60 24.18
N LEU A 668 -5.79 40.79 23.37
CA LEU A 668 -4.36 40.58 23.49
C LEU A 668 -3.69 40.68 22.13
N THR A 669 -2.59 41.41 22.09
CA THR A 669 -1.65 41.39 20.97
C THR A 669 -0.28 41.01 21.48
N MET A 670 0.39 40.10 20.80
CA MET A 670 1.73 39.66 21.14
C MET A 670 2.61 39.57 19.89
N GLU A 671 3.83 40.07 20.05
CA GLU A 671 4.94 39.95 19.10
C GLU A 671 6.13 39.34 19.79
N GLY A 672 6.97 38.63 19.06
CA GLY A 672 8.15 38.03 19.72
C GLY A 672 9.05 37.25 18.80
N THR A 673 10.13 36.77 19.35
CA THR A 673 11.10 35.92 18.64
C THR A 673 11.52 34.74 19.51
N VAL A 674 11.71 33.57 18.88
CA VAL A 674 12.29 32.39 19.50
C VAL A 674 13.55 32.04 18.72
N ARG A 675 14.71 32.07 19.32
CA ARG A 675 15.98 31.62 18.72
C ARG A 675 16.31 30.24 19.23
N ASN A 676 17.02 29.45 18.43
CA ASN A 676 17.42 28.07 18.74
C ASN A 676 16.23 27.19 19.17
N TRP A 677 15.11 27.36 18.49
CA TRP A 677 13.83 26.77 18.90
C TRP A 677 13.85 25.23 18.96
N ALA A 678 14.77 24.56 18.23
CA ALA A 678 14.94 23.11 18.23
C ALA A 678 15.82 22.54 19.36
N THR A 679 16.58 23.38 20.10
CA THR A 679 17.51 22.91 21.14
C THR A 679 17.26 23.54 22.51
N ARG A 680 17.79 24.75 22.73
CA ARG A 680 17.56 25.60 23.95
C ARG A 680 16.95 26.94 23.51
N PRO A 681 15.62 27.03 23.46
CA PRO A 681 14.96 28.22 22.96
C PRO A 681 15.24 29.46 23.84
N VAL A 682 15.62 30.52 23.15
CA VAL A 682 15.73 31.87 23.75
C VAL A 682 14.58 32.70 23.20
N MET A 683 13.63 33.03 24.05
CA MET A 683 12.38 33.68 23.67
C MET A 683 12.38 35.15 24.09
N THR A 684 11.96 36.01 23.19
CA THR A 684 11.62 37.40 23.52
C THR A 684 10.16 37.64 23.11
N ALA A 685 9.39 38.33 23.96
CA ALA A 685 7.98 38.62 23.67
C ALA A 685 7.62 40.05 24.13
N LYS A 686 6.70 40.67 23.39
CA LYS A 686 6.04 41.90 23.75
C LYS A 686 4.55 41.66 23.71
N LEU A 687 3.88 41.86 24.84
CA LEU A 687 2.44 41.71 24.99
C LEU A 687 1.80 43.08 25.17
N GLU A 688 0.75 43.36 24.42
CA GLU A 688 -0.02 44.59 24.50
C GLU A 688 -1.51 44.25 24.57
N SER A 689 -2.23 44.95 25.41
CA SER A 689 -3.69 44.86 25.52
C SER A 689 -4.27 46.27 25.77
N ASN A 690 -5.34 46.58 25.06
CA ASN A 690 -6.09 47.82 25.32
C ASN A 690 -7.02 47.63 26.53
N GLN A 691 -7.56 46.42 26.69
CA GLN A 691 -8.43 46.08 27.81
C GLN A 691 -8.22 44.61 28.20
N MET A 692 -7.90 44.36 29.47
CA MET A 692 -7.61 43.01 29.98
C MET A 692 -8.38 42.74 31.26
N ASP A 693 -9.14 41.69 31.28
CA ASP A 693 -9.69 41.08 32.49
C ASP A 693 -8.69 40.02 33.01
N ILE A 694 -8.02 40.32 34.09
CA ILE A 694 -6.97 39.49 34.69
C ILE A 694 -7.58 38.16 35.23
N ASP A 695 -8.85 38.17 35.65
CA ASP A 695 -9.54 36.99 36.17
C ASP A 695 -9.64 35.86 35.11
N LEU A 696 -9.64 36.23 33.82
CA LEU A 696 -9.64 35.27 32.71
C LEU A 696 -8.29 34.57 32.54
N LEU A 697 -7.21 35.12 33.07
CA LEU A 697 -5.88 34.52 33.01
C LEU A 697 -5.60 33.57 34.19
N ILE A 698 -6.46 33.59 35.24
CA ILE A 698 -6.30 32.77 36.43
C ILE A 698 -7.11 31.45 36.23
N PRO A 699 -6.46 30.29 36.15
CA PRO A 699 -7.16 29.05 35.93
C PRO A 699 -8.13 28.71 37.08
N LYS A 700 -9.39 28.43 36.74
CA LYS A 700 -10.38 27.94 37.68
C LYS A 700 -10.29 26.41 37.74
N GLY A 701 -9.69 25.82 38.78
CA GLY A 701 -9.65 24.38 39.02
C GLY A 701 -8.32 23.81 39.53
N GLN A 702 -8.30 22.50 39.82
CA GLN A 702 -7.13 21.83 40.43
C GLN A 702 -5.96 21.57 39.48
N ARG A 703 -6.14 21.67 38.16
CA ARG A 703 -5.04 21.60 37.15
C ARG A 703 -4.83 23.00 36.58
N ALA A 704 -3.73 23.57 36.86
CA ALA A 704 -3.29 24.83 36.27
C ALA A 704 -2.41 24.57 35.03
N PRO A 705 -2.98 24.54 33.82
CA PRO A 705 -2.19 24.31 32.58
C PRO A 705 -1.11 25.37 32.38
N ILE A 706 -1.28 26.57 32.97
CA ILE A 706 -0.27 27.63 32.98
C ILE A 706 0.94 27.23 33.82
N ARG A 707 0.75 26.56 34.94
CA ARG A 707 1.85 26.10 35.79
C ARG A 707 2.75 25.12 35.06
N ASP A 708 2.15 24.09 34.45
CA ASP A 708 2.87 23.06 33.68
C ASP A 708 3.67 23.71 32.53
N LEU A 709 3.07 24.70 31.84
CA LEU A 709 3.73 25.47 30.79
C LEU A 709 4.92 26.30 31.37
N LEU A 710 4.74 26.98 32.50
CA LEU A 710 5.79 27.77 33.14
C LEU A 710 6.93 26.88 33.65
N GLU A 711 6.63 25.74 34.25
CA GLU A 711 7.64 24.75 34.68
C GLU A 711 8.41 24.20 33.47
N TRP A 712 7.71 23.91 32.37
CA TRP A 712 8.34 23.46 31.13
C TRP A 712 9.23 24.55 30.52
N LEU A 713 8.74 25.80 30.43
CA LEU A 713 9.52 26.95 29.94
C LEU A 713 10.75 27.20 30.82
N ALA A 714 10.58 27.16 32.13
CA ALA A 714 11.64 27.40 33.11
C ALA A 714 12.75 26.34 33.03
N ALA A 715 12.40 25.12 32.71
CA ALA A 715 13.33 23.99 32.59
C ALA A 715 14.06 23.92 31.24
N THR A 716 13.46 24.44 30.17
CA THR A 716 13.93 24.20 28.79
C THR A 716 14.36 25.46 28.06
N SER A 717 13.94 26.63 28.52
CA SER A 717 14.00 27.89 27.78
C SER A 717 14.57 29.03 28.57
N LYS A 718 15.06 30.05 27.87
CA LYS A 718 15.30 31.40 28.42
C LYS A 718 14.24 32.33 27.80
N VAL A 719 13.42 32.96 28.65
CA VAL A 719 12.34 33.86 28.21
C VAL A 719 12.57 35.27 28.72
N SER A 720 12.38 36.27 27.89
CA SER A 720 12.32 37.68 28.27
C SER A 720 11.08 38.29 27.59
N ALA A 721 10.12 38.75 28.38
CA ALA A 721 8.90 39.35 27.88
C ALA A 721 8.61 40.70 28.55
N THR A 722 7.92 41.59 27.82
CA THR A 722 7.36 42.81 28.36
C THR A 722 5.86 42.81 28.13
N ALA A 723 5.09 43.18 29.11
CA ALA A 723 3.64 43.31 29.03
C ALA A 723 3.22 44.74 29.27
N SER A 724 2.27 45.25 28.50
CA SER A 724 1.66 46.55 28.64
C SER A 724 0.14 46.42 28.46
N ILE A 725 -0.60 46.87 29.44
CA ILE A 725 -2.07 46.83 29.44
C ILE A 725 -2.56 48.26 29.65
N ALA A 726 -3.35 48.79 28.72
CA ALA A 726 -3.83 50.18 28.85
C ALA A 726 -4.95 50.28 29.89
N ARG A 727 -5.81 49.30 30.02
CA ARG A 727 -6.86 49.21 31.04
C ARG A 727 -7.01 47.78 31.51
N GLY A 728 -6.96 47.54 32.81
CA GLY A 728 -7.11 46.21 33.39
C GLY A 728 -8.24 46.14 34.39
N ARG A 729 -8.77 44.94 34.57
CA ARG A 729 -9.71 44.62 35.63
C ARG A 729 -9.24 43.31 36.32
N TYR A 730 -9.25 43.33 37.64
CA TYR A 730 -9.11 42.12 38.46
C TYR A 730 -10.18 42.09 39.53
N LYS A 731 -11.08 41.10 39.45
CA LYS A 731 -12.32 41.10 40.22
C LYS A 731 -13.09 42.41 40.00
N HIS A 732 -13.15 43.23 41.03
CA HIS A 732 -13.85 44.55 41.01
C HIS A 732 -12.91 45.75 40.85
N LEU A 733 -11.60 45.52 40.94
CA LEU A 733 -10.62 46.59 40.75
C LEU A 733 -10.41 46.88 39.27
N LYS A 734 -10.47 48.16 38.93
CA LYS A 734 -10.13 48.68 37.61
C LYS A 734 -8.73 49.32 37.69
N PHE A 735 -7.89 48.96 36.79
CA PHE A 735 -6.55 49.53 36.66
C PHE A 735 -6.49 50.32 35.36
N GLY A 736 -5.74 51.43 35.40
CA GLY A 736 -5.31 52.15 34.21
C GLY A 736 -4.13 51.44 33.54
N ALA A 737 -3.15 52.22 33.15
CA ALA A 737 -1.95 51.67 32.52
C ALA A 737 -1.21 50.70 33.45
N MET A 738 -0.97 49.49 32.98
CA MET A 738 -0.16 48.47 33.66
C MET A 738 1.01 48.07 32.78
N SER A 739 2.16 47.85 33.38
CA SER A 739 3.31 47.27 32.68
C SER A 739 4.07 46.32 33.58
N ALA A 740 4.72 45.34 32.97
CA ALA A 740 5.62 44.41 33.65
C ALA A 740 6.69 43.92 32.69
N ARG A 741 7.86 43.56 33.20
CA ARG A 741 8.88 42.80 32.53
C ARG A 741 8.94 41.42 33.18
N MET A 742 8.93 40.37 32.37
CA MET A 742 9.06 38.99 32.81
C MET A 742 10.35 38.39 32.25
N THR A 743 11.09 37.72 33.09
CA THR A 743 12.19 36.85 32.68
C THR A 743 12.01 35.47 33.27
N ILE A 744 12.27 34.45 32.47
CA ILE A 744 12.30 33.07 32.95
C ILE A 744 13.66 32.49 32.52
N GLN A 745 14.43 32.04 33.48
CA GLN A 745 15.72 31.43 33.24
C GLN A 745 16.09 30.52 34.41
N ASP A 746 16.65 29.33 34.09
CA ASP A 746 17.21 28.37 35.08
C ASP A 746 16.24 28.03 36.23
N GLY A 747 14.98 27.82 35.92
CA GLY A 747 13.92 27.47 36.89
C GLY A 747 13.35 28.68 37.66
N VAL A 748 13.77 29.91 37.37
CA VAL A 748 13.31 31.13 38.05
C VAL A 748 12.45 31.96 37.09
N LEU A 749 11.26 32.32 37.53
CA LEU A 749 10.38 33.34 36.93
C LEU A 749 10.59 34.65 37.74
N ASP A 750 10.99 35.71 37.08
CA ASP A 750 11.16 37.04 37.66
C ASP A 750 10.28 38.04 36.90
N LEU A 751 9.28 38.59 37.58
CA LEU A 751 8.44 39.68 37.12
C LEU A 751 8.93 40.98 37.77
N ASP A 752 9.80 41.69 37.06
CA ASP A 752 10.35 42.95 37.48
C ASP A 752 9.61 44.15 36.86
N ARG A 753 9.86 45.35 37.41
CA ARG A 753 9.26 46.62 36.91
C ARG A 753 7.75 46.54 36.73
N MET A 754 7.10 45.83 37.63
CA MET A 754 5.63 45.82 37.63
C MET A 754 5.16 47.23 38.07
N SER A 755 4.28 47.79 37.25
CA SER A 755 3.60 49.04 37.59
C SER A 755 2.17 48.98 37.11
N GLY A 756 1.27 49.62 37.86
CA GLY A 756 -0.15 49.70 37.49
C GLY A 756 -0.76 50.95 38.14
N GLN A 757 -1.62 51.62 37.40
CA GLN A 757 -2.39 52.77 37.89
C GLN A 757 -3.78 52.31 38.25
N SER A 758 -4.24 52.54 39.47
CA SER A 758 -5.65 52.40 39.85
C SER A 758 -6.33 53.78 39.73
N THR A 759 -7.63 53.79 39.86
CA THR A 759 -8.45 55.04 39.75
C THR A 759 -7.93 56.10 40.77
N ASN A 760 -7.40 55.68 41.92
CA ASN A 760 -7.00 56.57 43.02
C ASN A 760 -5.56 56.33 43.48
N GLY A 761 -4.78 55.48 42.79
CA GLY A 761 -3.42 55.20 43.26
C GLY A 761 -2.57 54.34 42.32
N ASP A 762 -1.33 54.19 42.70
CA ASP A 762 -0.33 53.44 41.93
C ASP A 762 0.12 52.17 42.66
N ILE A 763 0.41 51.14 41.89
CA ILE A 763 0.99 49.90 42.35
C ILE A 763 2.30 49.67 41.60
N ALA A 764 3.35 49.34 42.32
CA ALA A 764 4.60 48.91 41.71
C ALA A 764 5.20 47.74 42.51
N GLY A 765 5.89 46.86 41.84
CA GLY A 765 6.45 45.68 42.51
C GLY A 765 7.34 44.79 41.67
N ARG A 766 7.79 43.73 42.34
CA ARG A 766 8.53 42.60 41.74
C ARG A 766 8.02 41.31 42.32
N ILE A 767 7.91 40.29 41.49
CA ILE A 767 7.56 38.93 41.90
C ILE A 767 8.63 37.98 41.37
N VAL A 768 9.25 37.22 42.26
CA VAL A 768 10.21 36.16 41.89
C VAL A 768 9.64 34.83 42.31
N VAL A 769 9.55 33.89 41.40
CA VAL A 769 9.02 32.51 41.66
C VAL A 769 10.09 31.52 41.24
N GLN A 770 10.52 30.70 42.19
CA GLN A 770 11.33 29.52 41.88
C GLN A 770 10.39 28.34 41.55
N LEU A 771 10.58 27.70 40.42
CA LEU A 771 9.76 26.65 39.87
C LEU A 771 10.53 25.32 39.78
N PRO A 772 10.87 24.68 40.90
CA PRO A 772 11.53 23.38 40.89
C PRO A 772 10.56 22.29 40.39
N ARG A 773 11.07 21.34 39.57
CA ARG A 773 10.24 20.26 39.04
C ARG A 773 9.73 19.36 40.17
N GLY A 774 8.40 19.26 40.27
CA GLY A 774 7.73 18.32 41.20
C GLY A 774 7.72 18.74 42.68
N GLU A 775 8.39 19.84 43.06
CA GLU A 775 8.41 20.39 44.40
C GLU A 775 7.50 21.64 44.54
N PRO A 776 7.15 22.06 45.72
CA PRO A 776 6.40 23.30 45.93
C PRO A 776 7.16 24.51 45.37
N ALA A 777 6.46 25.41 44.68
CA ALA A 777 7.08 26.67 44.20
C ALA A 777 7.35 27.61 45.40
N GLU A 778 8.48 28.31 45.37
CA GLU A 778 8.81 29.37 46.30
C GLU A 778 8.61 30.73 45.63
N ALA A 779 7.82 31.62 46.24
CA ALA A 779 7.53 32.94 45.70
C ALA A 779 8.00 34.04 46.68
N GLU A 780 8.63 35.05 46.12
CA GLU A 780 8.96 36.31 46.79
C GLU A 780 8.21 37.46 46.09
N ILE A 781 7.43 38.21 46.82
CA ILE A 781 6.67 39.36 46.33
C ILE A 781 7.14 40.61 47.06
N ALA A 782 7.73 41.55 46.35
CA ALA A 782 7.99 42.89 46.83
C ALA A 782 6.98 43.87 46.22
N LEU A 783 6.20 44.54 47.05
CA LEU A 783 5.07 45.36 46.59
C LEU A 783 5.14 46.76 47.23
N ARG A 784 4.88 47.80 46.44
CA ARG A 784 4.59 49.14 46.86
C ARG A 784 3.27 49.57 46.20
N ALA A 785 2.33 49.94 47.00
CA ALA A 785 1.05 50.47 46.58
C ALA A 785 0.74 51.74 47.31
N THR A 786 0.21 52.75 46.61
CA THR A 786 -0.10 54.09 47.18
C THR A 786 -1.46 54.52 46.64
N GLY A 787 -2.32 55.08 47.49
CA GLY A 787 -3.62 55.64 47.14
C GLY A 787 -4.67 54.62 46.82
N LEU A 788 -4.50 53.34 47.21
CA LEU A 788 -5.53 52.33 47.00
C LEU A 788 -6.68 52.58 48.00
N LEU A 789 -7.91 52.40 47.52
CA LEU A 789 -9.06 52.44 48.44
C LEU A 789 -9.10 51.14 49.26
N VAL A 790 -9.21 51.28 50.58
CA VAL A 790 -9.31 50.15 51.52
C VAL A 790 -10.51 49.25 51.19
N GLU A 791 -11.60 49.84 50.74
CA GLU A 791 -12.82 49.12 50.32
C GLU A 791 -12.54 48.18 49.17
N ASP A 792 -11.68 48.60 48.25
CA ASP A 792 -11.32 47.79 47.10
C ASP A 792 -10.40 46.63 47.55
N MET A 793 -9.58 46.80 48.49
CA MET A 793 -8.73 45.77 49.11
C MET A 793 -9.60 44.68 49.79
N TYR A 794 -10.63 45.06 50.56
CA TYR A 794 -11.57 44.10 51.17
C TYR A 794 -12.31 43.28 50.07
N ARG A 795 -12.78 43.95 49.05
CA ARG A 795 -13.43 43.26 47.91
C ARG A 795 -12.49 42.28 47.22
N LEU A 796 -11.22 42.62 47.07
CA LEU A 796 -10.20 41.72 46.54
C LEU A 796 -10.02 40.46 47.42
N ALA A 797 -10.00 40.66 48.74
CA ALA A 797 -9.88 39.56 49.73
C ALA A 797 -11.14 38.70 49.82
N GLY A 798 -12.23 39.03 49.06
CA GLY A 798 -13.49 38.26 49.11
C GLY A 798 -14.40 38.56 50.29
N SER A 799 -14.11 39.61 51.11
CA SER A 799 -14.90 40.00 52.24
C SER A 799 -16.17 40.76 51.80
N LYS A 800 -17.34 40.46 52.41
CA LYS A 800 -18.66 41.01 52.07
C LYS A 800 -18.91 42.45 52.54
N GLY A 801 -17.99 43.07 53.27
CA GLY A 801 -18.32 44.37 53.78
C GLY A 801 -17.15 45.21 54.19
N GLY A 802 -17.13 46.42 53.70
CA GLY A 802 -16.19 47.48 54.04
C GLY A 802 -16.39 47.99 55.47
N GLY A 803 -15.79 47.37 56.39
CA GLY A 803 -15.79 47.87 57.78
C GLY A 803 -14.79 49.00 57.99
N ILE A 804 -13.86 49.23 57.04
CA ILE A 804 -12.89 50.29 57.03
C ILE A 804 -12.84 50.96 55.68
N THR A 805 -12.93 52.25 55.55
CA THR A 805 -12.74 53.02 54.33
C THR A 805 -11.46 53.87 54.44
N GLY A 806 -11.02 54.39 53.33
CA GLY A 806 -9.85 55.31 53.31
C GLY A 806 -8.85 54.93 52.22
N GLU A 807 -7.74 55.67 52.20
CA GLU A 807 -6.65 55.45 51.26
C GLU A 807 -5.55 54.65 51.93
N ALA A 808 -5.05 53.62 51.20
CA ALA A 808 -4.00 52.74 51.68
C ALA A 808 -2.68 52.97 50.96
N ARG A 809 -1.64 52.93 51.73
CA ARG A 809 -0.26 52.79 51.26
C ARG A 809 0.32 51.52 51.86
N ILE A 810 0.84 50.67 51.02
CA ILE A 810 1.39 49.38 51.42
C ILE A 810 2.79 49.27 50.83
N THR A 811 3.75 48.90 51.65
CA THR A 811 5.11 48.62 51.18
C THR A 811 5.63 47.41 51.93
N GLY A 812 6.09 46.38 51.19
CA GLY A 812 6.62 45.22 51.89
C GLY A 812 7.16 44.15 50.94
N THR A 813 7.80 43.17 51.56
CA THR A 813 8.30 41.98 50.89
C THR A 813 7.83 40.77 51.67
N VAL A 814 7.23 39.84 50.94
CA VAL A 814 6.69 38.58 51.48
C VAL A 814 7.23 37.41 50.70
N ARG A 815 7.68 36.37 51.38
CA ARG A 815 8.12 35.09 50.80
C ARG A 815 7.25 33.95 51.33
N GLY A 816 7.01 32.97 50.50
CA GLY A 816 6.31 31.76 50.89
C GLY A 816 6.47 30.65 49.87
N HIS A 817 6.22 29.41 50.27
CA HIS A 817 6.29 28.24 49.41
C HIS A 817 5.05 27.40 49.53
N GLY A 818 4.60 26.82 48.42
CA GLY A 818 3.40 25.97 48.40
C GLY A 818 3.04 25.47 47.02
N ARG A 819 2.14 24.48 47.00
CA ARG A 819 1.62 23.90 45.72
C ARG A 819 0.42 24.67 45.19
N ASN A 820 -0.27 25.40 46.03
CA ASN A 820 -1.45 26.19 45.71
C ASN A 820 -1.52 27.42 46.66
N PRO A 821 -2.39 28.41 46.39
CA PRO A 821 -2.50 29.60 47.19
C PRO A 821 -2.77 29.34 48.69
N HIS A 822 -3.63 28.37 49.03
CA HIS A 822 -3.91 28.02 50.43
C HIS A 822 -2.73 27.34 51.11
N GLY A 823 -1.94 26.55 50.39
CA GLY A 823 -0.71 25.91 50.90
C GLY A 823 0.43 26.87 51.17
N ILE A 824 0.36 28.09 50.63
CA ILE A 824 1.39 29.15 50.87
C ILE A 824 1.18 29.82 52.23
N TYR A 825 -0.05 29.96 52.74
CA TYR A 825 -0.38 30.68 53.97
C TYR A 825 0.47 30.28 55.18
N PRO A 826 0.61 28.98 55.51
CA PRO A 826 1.42 28.54 56.65
C PRO A 826 2.91 28.78 56.50
N THR A 827 3.38 29.22 55.33
CA THR A 827 4.79 29.35 55.01
C THR A 827 5.21 30.81 54.76
N LEU A 828 4.24 31.74 54.95
CA LEU A 828 4.49 33.17 54.71
C LEU A 828 5.48 33.72 55.70
N ASN A 829 6.53 34.37 55.17
CA ASN A 829 7.55 35.09 55.89
C ASN A 829 7.77 36.45 55.22
N GLY A 830 7.97 37.51 56.01
CA GLY A 830 8.18 38.81 55.41
C GLY A 830 7.88 39.97 56.31
N ARG A 831 7.91 41.17 55.72
CA ARG A 831 7.61 42.45 56.40
C ARG A 831 6.70 43.24 55.45
N VAL A 832 5.64 43.80 56.02
CA VAL A 832 4.74 44.74 55.35
C VAL A 832 4.48 45.91 56.19
N ASP A 833 4.76 47.15 55.72
CA ASP A 833 4.39 48.40 56.31
C ASP A 833 3.09 48.89 55.69
N LEU A 834 2.08 49.13 56.52
CA LEU A 834 0.76 49.59 56.15
C LEU A 834 0.44 50.94 56.70
N LEU A 835 -0.01 51.83 55.85
CA LEU A 835 -0.53 53.13 56.21
C LEU A 835 -1.88 53.34 55.58
N LEU A 836 -2.94 53.56 56.38
CA LEU A 836 -4.25 53.98 55.95
C LEU A 836 -4.51 55.41 56.36
N GLU A 837 -5.10 56.24 55.47
CA GLU A 837 -5.29 57.67 55.73
C GLU A 837 -6.76 58.04 55.36
N ASN A 838 -7.28 59.10 56.08
CA ASN A 838 -8.52 59.76 55.73
C ASN A 838 -9.75 58.91 55.60
N GLY A 839 -9.96 57.96 56.55
CA GLY A 839 -11.02 56.98 56.44
C GLY A 839 -11.94 56.90 57.66
N ARG A 840 -12.78 55.92 57.62
CA ARG A 840 -13.74 55.59 58.69
C ARG A 840 -13.77 54.11 58.99
N ILE A 841 -13.98 53.71 60.23
CA ILE A 841 -14.22 52.35 60.70
C ILE A 841 -15.70 52.27 61.08
N PHE A 842 -16.48 51.55 60.23
CA PHE A 842 -17.93 51.35 60.39
C PHE A 842 -18.28 50.33 61.44
N LYS A 843 -19.43 50.52 62.10
CA LYS A 843 -19.93 49.61 63.11
C LYS A 843 -20.04 48.14 62.64
N SER A 844 -19.48 47.23 63.42
CA SER A 844 -19.64 45.80 63.36
C SER A 844 -19.55 45.29 64.80
N GLU A 845 -20.61 44.64 65.27
CA GLU A 845 -20.66 44.16 66.66
C GLU A 845 -19.64 43.06 66.96
N GLU A 846 -19.18 42.37 65.96
CA GLU A 846 -18.21 41.29 66.03
C GLU A 846 -16.74 41.78 66.10
N ARG A 847 -16.42 42.97 65.57
CA ARG A 847 -15.04 43.46 65.53
C ARG A 847 -14.52 43.99 66.84
N ALA A 848 -13.26 43.68 67.23
CA ALA A 848 -12.62 44.06 68.44
C ALA A 848 -12.73 45.56 68.77
N ILE A 849 -12.55 46.45 67.79
CA ILE A 849 -12.60 47.92 67.99
C ILE A 849 -13.99 48.38 68.45
N TRP A 850 -15.06 47.78 67.90
CA TRP A 850 -16.42 48.13 68.30
C TRP A 850 -16.83 47.57 69.66
N LYS A 851 -16.32 46.35 69.97
CA LYS A 851 -16.45 45.78 71.31
C LYS A 851 -15.73 46.71 72.36
N ILE A 852 -14.54 47.16 72.06
CA ILE A 852 -13.83 48.08 72.90
C ILE A 852 -14.59 49.44 72.99
N ILE A 853 -15.06 49.99 71.88
CA ILE A 853 -15.82 51.25 71.85
C ILE A 853 -17.12 51.14 72.70
N SER A 854 -17.77 49.97 72.58
CA SER A 854 -18.92 49.66 73.38
C SER A 854 -18.63 49.52 74.87
N ILE A 855 -17.58 48.77 75.26
CA ILE A 855 -17.14 48.60 76.62
C ILE A 855 -16.80 49.98 77.21
N LEU A 856 -16.18 50.88 76.48
CA LEU A 856 -15.84 52.24 76.87
C LEU A 856 -17.06 53.18 76.84
N ASN A 857 -18.20 52.78 76.35
CA ASN A 857 -19.44 53.54 76.23
C ASN A 857 -19.26 54.90 75.49
N LEU A 858 -18.41 54.87 74.46
CA LEU A 858 -18.00 56.09 73.68
C LEU A 858 -19.24 56.65 72.90
N PRO A 859 -20.19 55.86 72.35
CA PRO A 859 -21.30 56.44 71.65
C PRO A 859 -22.21 57.30 72.51
N ALA A 860 -22.42 56.94 73.81
CA ALA A 860 -23.21 57.71 74.74
C ALA A 860 -22.52 59.01 75.12
N VAL A 861 -21.22 59.01 75.12
CA VAL A 861 -20.40 60.22 75.48
C VAL A 861 -20.38 61.30 74.34
N LEU A 862 -20.50 60.87 73.10
CA LEU A 862 -20.43 61.73 71.91
C LEU A 862 -21.81 62.17 71.39
N GLN A 863 -22.92 61.91 72.21
CA GLN A 863 -24.26 62.35 71.86
C GLN A 863 -24.33 63.82 71.45
N GLY A 864 -24.73 63.98 70.16
CA GLY A 864 -24.97 65.28 69.54
C GLY A 864 -23.78 65.90 68.80
N LYS A 865 -22.60 65.26 68.76
CA LYS A 865 -21.43 65.76 67.96
C LYS A 865 -20.99 64.83 66.85
N VAL A 866 -21.08 63.53 67.01
CA VAL A 866 -20.74 62.50 65.98
C VAL A 866 -21.62 61.27 66.25
N ASP A 867 -22.38 60.87 65.22
CA ASP A 867 -23.15 59.62 65.29
C ASP A 867 -22.28 58.44 64.86
N LEU A 868 -21.52 57.88 65.80
CA LEU A 868 -20.60 56.79 65.61
C LEU A 868 -21.33 55.52 65.10
N GLU A 869 -22.60 55.37 65.34
CA GLU A 869 -23.35 54.21 64.85
C GLU A 869 -23.71 54.33 63.40
N LYS A 870 -23.98 55.52 62.87
CA LYS A 870 -24.32 55.77 61.48
C LYS A 870 -23.10 56.13 60.61
N GLU A 871 -22.21 56.97 61.22
CA GLU A 871 -21.10 57.51 60.48
C GLU A 871 -19.80 56.77 60.64
N GLY A 872 -19.69 55.82 61.60
CA GLY A 872 -18.46 55.10 61.91
C GLY A 872 -17.44 55.96 62.65
N LEU A 873 -16.35 55.31 63.11
CA LEU A 873 -15.21 56.05 63.77
C LEU A 873 -14.31 56.62 62.70
N PRO A 874 -14.21 57.96 62.59
CA PRO A 874 -13.27 58.56 61.68
C PRO A 874 -11.87 58.34 62.16
N TYR A 875 -10.88 58.16 61.27
CA TYR A 875 -9.49 58.14 61.55
C TYR A 875 -8.72 59.05 60.57
N ASN A 876 -7.65 59.70 61.07
CA ASN A 876 -6.72 60.43 60.22
C ASN A 876 -5.72 59.46 59.63
N LYS A 877 -5.24 58.54 60.49
CA LYS A 877 -4.18 57.62 60.09
C LYS A 877 -4.23 56.31 60.88
N ILE A 878 -4.02 55.20 60.16
CA ILE A 878 -3.72 53.89 60.74
C ILE A 878 -2.36 53.44 60.23
N THR A 879 -1.43 53.13 61.12
CA THR A 879 -0.09 52.67 60.74
C THR A 879 0.26 51.41 61.44
N THR A 880 0.91 50.50 60.76
CA THR A 880 1.43 49.24 61.30
C THR A 880 2.55 48.69 60.47
N THR A 881 3.53 48.07 61.11
CA THR A 881 4.47 47.18 60.49
C THR A 881 4.05 45.72 60.89
N VAL A 882 3.81 44.92 59.93
CA VAL A 882 3.47 43.49 60.15
C VAL A 882 4.69 42.65 59.75
N ILE A 883 5.20 41.88 60.72
CA ILE A 883 6.25 40.88 60.45
C ILE A 883 5.57 39.50 60.35
N MET A 884 5.84 38.81 59.26
CA MET A 884 5.27 37.47 59.05
C MET A 884 6.37 36.43 59.28
N ARG A 885 6.04 35.37 60.10
CA ARG A 885 6.90 34.21 60.34
C ARG A 885 6.08 32.93 60.28
N ASN A 886 6.30 32.16 59.20
CA ASN A 886 5.56 30.87 58.98
C ASN A 886 4.05 31.03 59.19
N GLY A 887 3.45 32.04 58.54
CA GLY A 887 2.02 32.34 58.63
C GLY A 887 1.53 33.03 59.93
N LEU A 888 2.42 33.25 60.88
CA LEU A 888 2.14 34.07 62.06
C LEU A 888 2.45 35.53 61.75
N PHE A 889 1.47 36.41 61.85
CA PHE A 889 1.58 37.86 61.60
C PHE A 889 1.72 38.58 62.94
N GLU A 890 2.87 39.20 63.15
CA GLU A 890 3.23 39.87 64.34
C GLU A 890 3.28 41.39 64.08
N THR A 891 2.71 42.20 65.01
CA THR A 891 2.86 43.62 64.98
C THR A 891 3.08 44.11 66.39
N GLU A 892 4.04 45.10 66.52
CA GLU A 892 4.34 45.72 67.72
C GLU A 892 3.97 47.23 67.73
N ASN A 893 3.56 47.79 66.57
CA ASN A 893 3.41 49.23 66.35
C ASN A 893 2.08 49.56 65.57
N LEU A 894 0.98 48.76 65.79
CA LEU A 894 -0.32 49.18 65.22
C LEU A 894 -0.80 50.43 65.93
N ILE A 895 -1.00 51.51 65.17
CA ILE A 895 -1.50 52.77 65.67
C ILE A 895 -2.73 53.17 64.85
N ILE A 896 -3.85 53.43 65.56
CA ILE A 896 -5.03 54.05 65.00
C ILE A 896 -5.15 55.43 65.55
N ASP A 897 -4.88 56.48 64.74
CA ASP A 897 -4.98 57.86 65.08
C ASP A 897 -6.30 58.43 64.60
N SER A 898 -7.25 58.61 65.55
CA SER A 898 -8.54 59.17 65.36
C SER A 898 -8.67 60.54 66.03
N PRO A 899 -9.47 61.45 65.48
CA PRO A 899 -9.83 62.70 66.18
C PRO A 899 -10.48 62.44 67.54
N ILE A 900 -11.02 61.33 67.80
CA ILE A 900 -11.78 60.95 68.97
C ILE A 900 -10.95 60.12 69.96
N VAL A 901 -10.17 59.17 69.42
CA VAL A 901 -9.41 58.21 70.28
C VAL A 901 -8.14 57.82 69.58
N LYS A 902 -7.09 57.63 70.35
CA LYS A 902 -5.88 56.97 69.86
C LYS A 902 -5.77 55.61 70.45
N ILE A 903 -5.57 54.63 69.50
CA ILE A 903 -5.44 53.22 69.81
C ILE A 903 -4.09 52.72 69.35
N THR A 904 -3.39 52.04 70.20
CA THR A 904 -2.18 51.31 69.80
C THR A 904 -2.38 49.84 70.13
N ALA A 905 -1.85 48.97 69.31
CA ALA A 905 -1.95 47.53 69.52
C ALA A 905 -0.62 46.83 69.21
N ALA A 906 -0.39 45.73 69.94
CA ALA A 906 0.70 44.80 69.65
C ALA A 906 0.24 43.41 69.92
N GLY A 907 0.73 42.45 69.11
CA GLY A 907 0.37 41.04 69.21
C GLY A 907 0.56 40.33 67.89
N ASN A 908 -0.16 39.21 67.80
CA ASN A 908 -0.05 38.37 66.66
C ASN A 908 -1.42 37.91 66.13
N TYR A 909 -1.43 37.52 64.86
CA TYR A 909 -2.53 36.86 64.17
C TYR A 909 -1.97 35.66 63.42
N ASP A 910 -2.47 34.48 63.77
CA ASP A 910 -2.15 33.22 63.11
C ASP A 910 -3.12 32.97 61.94
N LEU A 911 -2.63 33.19 60.72
CA LEU A 911 -3.44 33.05 59.50
C LEU A 911 -3.91 31.62 59.24
N PRO A 912 -3.10 30.57 59.47
CA PRO A 912 -3.56 29.19 59.36
C PRO A 912 -4.72 28.80 60.25
N THR A 913 -4.74 29.25 61.49
CA THR A 913 -5.76 28.90 62.49
C THR A 913 -6.84 29.96 62.65
N ASP A 914 -6.73 31.09 62.00
CA ASP A 914 -7.59 32.28 62.10
C ASP A 914 -7.73 32.82 63.50
N GLN A 915 -6.65 32.76 64.31
CA GLN A 915 -6.64 33.17 65.71
C GLN A 915 -5.81 34.47 65.91
N VAL A 916 -6.39 35.42 66.62
CA VAL A 916 -5.74 36.66 67.04
C VAL A 916 -5.40 36.60 68.55
N ASP A 917 -4.22 37.07 68.92
CA ASP A 917 -3.82 37.32 70.31
C ASP A 917 -3.09 38.66 70.39
N MET A 918 -3.80 39.70 70.77
CA MET A 918 -3.29 41.07 70.80
C MET A 918 -3.65 41.77 72.08
N VAL A 919 -2.80 42.74 72.44
CA VAL A 919 -3.09 43.71 73.46
C VAL A 919 -3.35 45.05 72.81
N TRP A 920 -4.44 45.71 73.20
CA TRP A 920 -4.85 46.98 72.64
C TRP A 920 -4.81 47.99 73.78
N ALA A 921 -4.14 49.16 73.56
CA ALA A 921 -4.11 50.27 74.46
C ALA A 921 -4.85 51.47 73.87
N VAL A 922 -5.88 51.96 74.58
CA VAL A 922 -6.79 53.00 74.08
C VAL A 922 -6.67 54.27 74.96
N SER A 923 -6.43 55.40 74.31
CA SER A 923 -6.27 56.66 74.96
C SER A 923 -7.15 57.73 74.30
N PRO A 924 -7.98 58.47 75.09
CA PRO A 924 -8.78 59.55 74.56
C PRO A 924 -7.97 60.77 74.17
N PHE A 925 -8.36 61.51 73.10
CA PHE A 925 -7.61 62.67 72.61
C PHE A 925 -8.14 64.03 73.13
N GLY A 926 -7.28 65.00 73.37
CA GLY A 926 -7.49 66.39 73.37
C GLY A 926 -8.58 66.97 74.35
N SER A 927 -9.36 67.87 73.88
CA SER A 927 -10.48 68.54 74.59
C SER A 927 -11.57 67.57 75.06
N TYR A 928 -11.67 66.34 74.42
CA TYR A 928 -12.56 65.30 74.92
C TYR A 928 -12.03 64.59 76.17
N SER A 929 -10.78 64.68 76.55
CA SER A 929 -10.19 64.06 77.75
C SER A 929 -10.75 64.59 79.06
N GLN A 930 -11.13 65.86 79.12
CA GLN A 930 -11.81 66.45 80.35
C GLN A 930 -13.27 65.96 80.45
N PHE A 931 -13.92 65.78 79.31
CA PHE A 931 -15.31 65.35 79.29
C PHE A 931 -15.40 63.85 79.66
N LEU A 932 -14.51 62.98 79.17
CA LEU A 932 -14.52 61.56 79.49
C LEU A 932 -14.20 61.27 80.98
N LYS A 933 -13.57 62.22 81.78
CA LYS A 933 -13.41 62.12 83.22
C LYS A 933 -14.69 62.24 84.01
N THR A 934 -15.78 62.74 83.38
CA THR A 934 -17.08 62.92 84.01
C THR A 934 -17.95 61.65 83.87
N ILE A 935 -17.57 60.64 83.12
CA ILE A 935 -18.31 59.42 82.93
C ILE A 935 -18.01 58.42 84.02
N PRO A 936 -18.97 57.79 84.68
CA PRO A 936 -18.75 56.90 85.85
C PRO A 936 -17.77 55.77 85.64
N LEU A 937 -17.69 55.15 84.42
CA LEU A 937 -16.74 54.09 84.05
C LEU A 937 -15.35 54.61 83.79
N PHE A 938 -15.20 55.71 83.03
CA PHE A 938 -13.95 56.36 82.74
C PHE A 938 -13.41 57.10 84.03
N GLY A 939 -14.33 57.68 84.85
CA GLY A 939 -13.94 58.34 86.16
C GLY A 939 -13.35 57.32 87.12
N ARG A 940 -13.82 56.10 87.22
CA ARG A 940 -13.25 55.04 88.05
C ARG A 940 -12.01 54.38 87.44
N LEU A 941 -11.89 54.32 86.12
CA LEU A 941 -10.74 53.74 85.41
C LEU A 941 -9.51 54.68 85.46
N PHE A 942 -9.72 56.00 85.53
CA PHE A 942 -8.68 57.02 85.37
C PHE A 942 -8.46 57.86 86.61
N ALA A 943 -9.12 57.61 87.77
CA ALA A 943 -8.95 58.36 89.06
C ALA A 943 -7.67 58.07 89.83
N GLY A 944 -6.54 57.89 89.23
CA GLY A 944 -5.22 57.80 89.86
C GLY A 944 -4.54 59.15 89.87
N GLU A 945 -3.95 59.51 91.09
CA GLU A 945 -3.32 60.81 91.40
C GLU A 945 -2.07 61.23 90.61
N ARG A 946 -1.98 61.03 89.36
CA ARG A 946 -0.88 61.60 88.53
C ARG A 946 -1.44 62.21 87.24
N LYS A 947 -1.04 63.48 87.03
CA LYS A 947 -1.28 64.14 85.71
C LYS A 947 -0.57 63.41 84.58
N GLY A 948 -1.19 62.24 84.13
CA GLY A 948 -0.70 61.44 83.07
C GLY A 948 -1.88 61.03 82.20
N PHE A 949 -1.63 60.64 80.90
CA PHE A 949 -2.63 60.21 79.90
C PHE A 949 -3.36 58.94 80.41
N ALA A 950 -4.69 59.04 80.49
CA ALA A 950 -5.49 57.93 80.89
C ALA A 950 -5.54 56.93 79.74
N THR A 951 -5.00 55.74 79.89
CA THR A 951 -4.96 54.65 78.88
C THR A 951 -5.68 53.43 79.42
N ALA A 952 -6.67 52.92 78.71
CA ALA A 952 -7.36 51.63 78.96
C ALA A 952 -6.73 50.51 78.10
N MET A 953 -6.48 49.38 78.75
CA MET A 953 -5.88 48.23 78.05
C MET A 953 -6.87 47.09 77.88
N PHE A 954 -6.86 46.35 76.75
CA PHE A 954 -7.72 45.26 76.41
C PHE A 954 -6.87 44.15 75.89
N SER A 955 -7.24 42.90 76.25
CA SER A 955 -6.83 41.68 75.58
C SER A 955 -7.86 41.32 74.53
N VAL A 956 -7.39 40.99 73.31
CA VAL A 956 -8.18 40.62 72.18
C VAL A 956 -7.68 39.26 71.72
N LYS A 957 -8.48 38.21 71.95
CA LYS A 957 -8.11 36.82 71.63
C LYS A 957 -9.24 36.06 70.93
N GLY A 958 -8.89 35.02 70.15
CA GLY A 958 -9.83 34.14 69.45
C GLY A 958 -9.94 34.41 67.94
N ALA A 959 -11.02 33.97 67.29
CA ALA A 959 -11.20 34.14 65.85
C ALA A 959 -11.25 35.63 65.48
N ILE A 960 -10.55 36.02 64.36
CA ILE A 960 -10.42 37.43 64.00
C ILE A 960 -11.75 38.10 63.66
N GLU A 961 -12.73 37.31 63.18
CA GLU A 961 -14.05 37.84 62.83
C GLU A 961 -14.88 38.16 64.07
N ASP A 962 -14.75 37.39 65.19
CA ASP A 962 -15.49 37.60 66.45
C ASP A 962 -14.59 37.34 67.69
N PRO A 963 -13.55 38.17 67.92
CA PRO A 963 -12.59 37.98 69.02
C PRO A 963 -13.19 38.29 70.37
N GLU A 964 -12.80 37.54 71.40
CA GLU A 964 -13.08 37.88 72.81
C GLU A 964 -12.27 39.14 73.22
N VAL A 965 -12.93 40.15 73.75
CA VAL A 965 -12.32 41.38 74.26
C VAL A 965 -12.50 41.49 75.77
N THR A 966 -11.38 41.42 76.44
CA THR A 966 -11.35 41.51 77.91
C THR A 966 -10.58 42.73 78.41
N TYR A 967 -11.15 43.55 79.31
CA TYR A 967 -10.47 44.62 79.92
C TYR A 967 -9.32 44.18 80.85
N LEU A 968 -8.15 44.75 80.70
CA LEU A 968 -6.96 44.48 81.54
C LEU A 968 -6.68 45.62 82.54
N PRO A 969 -6.96 45.43 83.82
CA PRO A 969 -6.66 46.44 84.82
C PRO A 969 -5.13 46.71 84.99
N MET A 970 -4.67 47.96 85.09
CA MET A 970 -3.23 48.28 85.19
C MET A 970 -2.52 47.59 86.33
N LYS A 971 -3.21 47.16 87.39
CA LYS A 971 -2.60 46.44 88.57
C LYS A 971 -2.21 45.00 88.25
N SER A 972 -2.70 44.43 87.06
CA SER A 972 -2.43 43.05 86.68
C SER A 972 -1.06 42.86 86.00
N PHE A 973 -0.35 43.87 85.69
CA PHE A 973 0.94 43.84 85.02
C PHE A 973 2.13 43.33 85.88
N ALA A 974 1.94 43.13 87.21
CA ALA A 974 2.99 42.64 88.06
C ALA A 974 3.31 41.14 87.98
N THR A 975 2.50 40.32 87.23
CA THR A 975 2.68 38.90 87.17
C THR A 975 2.41 38.37 85.74
N GLY A 976 3.39 38.41 84.84
CA GLY A 976 3.46 37.44 83.69
C GLY A 976 3.03 37.91 82.30
N LEU A 977 2.37 39.05 82.12
CA LEU A 977 1.94 39.52 80.73
C LEU A 977 2.84 40.77 80.32
N THR A 978 4.05 40.71 80.59
CA THR A 978 4.94 41.90 80.59
C THR A 978 5.42 42.32 79.21
N GLY A 979 5.53 41.48 78.20
CA GLY A 979 6.16 41.84 76.94
C GLY A 979 5.25 42.68 76.01
N LEU A 980 4.11 42.14 75.56
CA LEU A 980 3.22 42.75 74.55
C LEU A 980 2.52 44.03 75.08
N ALA A 981 2.04 43.94 76.34
CA ALA A 981 1.45 45.13 76.99
C ALA A 981 2.40 46.27 77.17
N GLN A 982 3.64 45.96 77.47
CA GLN A 982 4.72 47.01 77.66
C GLN A 982 5.08 47.59 76.31
N LEU A 983 5.16 46.77 75.21
CA LEU A 983 5.35 47.23 73.81
C LEU A 983 4.24 48.17 73.38
N ALA A 984 2.93 47.76 73.58
CA ALA A 984 1.81 48.63 73.24
C ALA A 984 1.80 49.98 73.94
N VAL A 985 2.22 50.00 75.25
CA VAL A 985 2.38 51.23 76.04
C VAL A 985 3.59 52.06 75.60
N ASP A 986 4.70 51.43 75.29
CA ASP A 986 5.90 52.13 74.87
C ASP A 986 5.74 52.79 73.48
N VAL A 987 5.06 52.11 72.57
CA VAL A 987 4.61 52.63 71.25
C VAL A 987 3.66 53.82 71.46
N LEU A 988 2.72 53.72 72.39
CA LEU A 988 1.85 54.84 72.73
C LEU A 988 2.58 56.03 73.27
N LYS A 989 3.52 55.84 74.24
CA LYS A 989 4.34 56.89 74.85
C LYS A 989 5.20 57.58 73.80
N ASN A 990 5.88 56.81 72.95
CA ASN A 990 6.78 57.33 71.93
C ASN A 990 6.00 58.10 70.87
N THR A 991 4.79 57.70 70.55
CA THR A 991 3.96 58.30 69.48
C THR A 991 3.26 59.61 70.00
N VAL A 992 2.98 59.71 71.30
CA VAL A 992 2.35 60.89 71.89
C VAL A 992 3.38 61.98 72.18
N MET A 993 4.67 61.69 72.40
CA MET A 993 5.73 62.67 72.66
C MET A 993 6.46 63.23 71.44
N LEU A 994 6.21 62.65 70.25
CA LEU A 994 6.80 63.17 68.99
C LEU A 994 5.95 64.32 68.42
N PRO A 995 6.52 65.47 68.00
CA PRO A 995 5.77 66.42 67.14
C PRO A 995 5.34 65.70 65.83
N ILE A 996 4.15 66.05 65.34
CA ILE A 996 3.52 65.45 64.20
C ILE A 996 4.36 65.45 62.92
N ASP A 997 5.39 66.28 62.84
CA ASP A 997 6.23 66.51 61.67
C ASP A 997 7.44 65.55 61.52
N LEU A 998 7.64 64.59 62.45
CA LEU A 998 8.83 63.72 62.42
C LEU A 998 8.50 62.23 62.05
N VAL A 999 7.28 61.90 61.65
CA VAL A 999 6.87 60.55 61.20
C VAL A 999 6.51 60.54 59.74
N THR A 1000 7.01 61.43 58.89
CA THR A 1000 7.10 61.21 57.46
C THR A 1000 8.31 60.35 57.19
N PRO A 1001 8.22 59.26 56.52
CA PRO A 1001 9.39 58.53 56.05
C PRO A 1001 10.22 59.47 55.18
N ASP A 1002 11.50 59.65 55.56
CA ASP A 1002 12.48 60.46 54.83
C ASP A 1002 12.54 59.85 53.39
N GLU A 1003 12.00 60.60 52.45
CA GLU A 1003 11.98 60.18 51.00
C GLU A 1003 13.42 60.11 50.44
N ASN A 1004 14.46 60.39 51.26
CA ASN A 1004 15.85 60.46 50.82
C ASN A 1004 16.85 59.54 51.52
N LYS A 1005 16.41 58.46 52.19
CA LYS A 1005 17.41 57.43 52.51
C LYS A 1005 17.41 56.40 51.38
N ALA A 1006 18.26 56.77 50.45
CA ALA A 1006 18.72 55.88 49.39
C ALA A 1006 18.90 54.43 49.89
N VAL A 1007 18.22 53.50 49.25
CA VAL A 1007 18.67 52.11 49.14
C VAL A 1007 20.17 52.24 48.75
N SER A 1008 21.05 51.68 49.53
CA SER A 1008 22.46 51.59 49.23
C SER A 1008 22.62 51.12 47.79
N LYS A 1009 23.32 51.89 47.00
CA LYS A 1009 23.84 51.48 45.70
C LYS A 1009 24.79 50.32 45.98
N ASP A 1010 24.29 49.11 45.89
CA ASP A 1010 25.14 47.96 45.60
C ASP A 1010 25.65 48.10 44.17
N VAL A 1011 26.92 48.22 44.11
CA VAL A 1011 27.82 48.43 42.99
C VAL A 1011 27.46 47.35 41.90
N ILE A 1012 26.92 47.84 40.79
CA ILE A 1012 26.89 47.04 39.54
C ILE A 1012 28.29 47.15 38.95
N PRO A 1013 29.05 46.10 38.74
CA PRO A 1013 30.26 46.13 37.97
C PRO A 1013 29.93 46.58 36.52
N GLN A 1014 30.56 47.68 36.09
CA GLN A 1014 30.57 48.09 34.70
C GLN A 1014 31.31 47.03 33.90
N GLU A 1015 30.56 46.35 32.93
CA GLU A 1015 31.17 45.63 31.84
C GLU A 1015 31.95 46.60 30.93
N PRO A 1016 33.16 46.24 30.47
CA PRO A 1016 33.89 47.04 29.51
C PRO A 1016 33.23 47.03 28.15
N ALA A 1017 33.20 48.18 27.50
CA ALA A 1017 32.68 48.40 26.15
C ALA A 1017 33.32 47.46 25.13
N PRO A 1018 32.57 46.91 24.16
CA PRO A 1018 33.12 46.11 23.08
C PRO A 1018 33.91 47.01 22.13
N ALA A 1019 35.15 46.63 21.87
CA ALA A 1019 35.97 47.17 20.81
C ALA A 1019 35.38 46.81 19.42
N VAL A 1020 35.26 47.83 18.57
CA VAL A 1020 35.01 47.73 17.15
C VAL A 1020 36.33 47.29 16.45
N PRO A 1021 36.36 46.43 15.48
CA PRO A 1021 35.80 46.57 14.12
C PRO A 1021 34.70 45.62 13.71
#